data_24d42e86dc55ceaa22edd139c113d44c
#
_entry.id   24d42e86dc55ceaa22edd139c113d44c
#
_cell.length_a   1.000
_cell.length_b   1.000
_cell.length_c   1.000
_cell.angle_alpha   90.00
_cell.angle_beta   90.00
_cell.angle_gamma   90.00
#
_symmetry.space_group_name_H-M   'P 1'
#
loop_
_entity.id
_entity.type
_entity.pdbx_description
1 polymer ?
#
loop_
_entity_poly.entity_id
_entity_poly.type
_entity_poly.pdbx_seq_one_letter_code
_entity_poly.pdbx_strand_id
1 'polypeptide(L)'
;MSETKTTCPYCGVGCGVLARVEDGVVSVQGDEQHPANFGRLCVKGASLAQTTGLEERLLSPKLDGEQVSWTQALTAAGERLQTIIAEHGPQAVAIYASGQLLTEDYYAANKLMKGFIGAGNIDTNSRLCMSSAVTGYKRALGADVVPCCYEDVESSDLVVLVGSNAAWAHPVLYQRLVQAKQNNPQMKVVVIDPRQTATCDIADAHLAIAPGTDAGLFVGLLHALHQTGEAVVDYADASAAFAMAADWSVAKVADFCGLQQADVQAFYDDFIAAPRAITLYTMGINQSSSGSDKCNAIINVHLASGKFARTGCGPFSLTGQPNAMGGREVGGLATMLAAHMNFEPADLARVTRFWGTERLAQTPGLMAVDLFAAIGRGEVKAVWIMGTNPAVSLPDSHAVSQALAACPLVIISEVAADTETSRYAHIRFPALSWGEKNGTVTNSERRISRQRPFLPPPGEARADWWIIAKVAKELGFAHAFAWQHPHEVFSEHAALSGFENEGQRAFDISGLADLSREQWDVLEPIRWPVSRSGSALDLQRGWRAEGQLRMVPITPEVMQARRQPLYPLVLNSGRIRDQWHTMTRTGSVPRLMQHIDQPMVEIAPQDAAHFGVENGGLARISSPRGVMVARVVVTGSQRPGSLFTPMHWNDCFARQGKINSLVAPVVDPHSGQPESKQTAVRIAPWQPQWQGEFFSRAPVELPRHLHWWRKAAPGLHHLTLAGDGTIQAELLAVCQRGGWQIQVASLGETWHLLAWDNGRLMLGFWSARSLPDIDSGLILRAFAQSPQTLADRHALLGGQDLTRPSVGKIVCSCYSVGEKTITEAIEKQGCSTTDELGRMLKCGTNCGSCLPELKALLGCAERKAMIL
;
A
#
# COMPACT_ATOMS: atom_id res chain seq x y z
N MET A 1 -25.05 -23.49 7.67
CA MET A 1 -24.05 -22.67 6.97
C MET A 1 -24.03 -21.29 7.65
N SER A 2 -22.95 -20.92 8.29
CA SER A 2 -22.83 -19.58 8.89
C SER A 2 -22.08 -18.65 7.95
N GLU A 3 -22.76 -17.61 7.51
CA GLU A 3 -22.16 -16.50 6.78
C GLU A 3 -21.70 -15.43 7.78
N THR A 4 -20.48 -14.95 7.64
CA THR A 4 -19.92 -13.93 8.51
C THR A 4 -19.68 -12.63 7.74
N LYS A 5 -20.31 -11.53 8.15
CA LYS A 5 -20.00 -10.18 7.69
C LYS A 5 -18.67 -9.72 8.30
N THR A 6 -17.71 -9.36 7.47
CA THR A 6 -16.39 -8.86 7.88
C THR A 6 -15.89 -7.79 6.92
N THR A 7 -14.67 -7.30 7.06
CA THR A 7 -14.09 -6.28 6.20
C THR A 7 -12.88 -6.78 5.44
N CYS A 8 -12.65 -6.22 4.25
CA CYS A 8 -11.46 -6.49 3.45
C CYS A 8 -10.20 -5.88 4.12
N PRO A 9 -9.10 -6.63 4.27
CA PRO A 9 -7.91 -6.17 4.99
C PRO A 9 -6.90 -5.43 4.10
N TYR A 10 -7.29 -4.95 2.91
CA TYR A 10 -6.35 -4.32 1.99
C TYR A 10 -6.41 -2.79 2.04
N CYS A 11 -7.11 -2.15 1.12
CA CYS A 11 -7.03 -0.69 1.01
C CYS A 11 -8.04 0.05 1.88
N GLY A 12 -7.85 1.38 1.99
CA GLY A 12 -8.70 2.27 2.79
C GLY A 12 -10.11 2.48 2.26
N VAL A 13 -10.55 1.79 1.20
CA VAL A 13 -11.97 1.75 0.82
C VAL A 13 -12.81 1.08 1.89
N GLY A 14 -12.26 0.06 2.59
CA GLY A 14 -12.97 -0.60 3.69
C GLY A 14 -14.17 -1.41 3.23
N CYS A 15 -14.02 -2.17 2.15
CA CYS A 15 -15.11 -2.98 1.56
C CYS A 15 -15.65 -4.02 2.56
N GLY A 16 -16.98 -4.15 2.64
CA GLY A 16 -17.63 -5.25 3.34
C GLY A 16 -17.50 -6.56 2.55
N VAL A 17 -17.26 -7.65 3.26
CA VAL A 17 -17.08 -9.00 2.73
C VAL A 17 -17.96 -9.97 3.51
N LEU A 18 -18.62 -10.85 2.78
CA LEU A 18 -19.29 -12.03 3.30
C LEU A 18 -18.36 -13.23 3.16
N ALA A 19 -17.98 -13.82 4.28
CA ALA A 19 -17.13 -15.01 4.33
C ALA A 19 -17.97 -16.23 4.73
N ARG A 20 -17.80 -17.34 4.03
CA ARG A 20 -18.42 -18.66 4.34
C ARG A 20 -17.32 -19.69 4.48
N VAL A 21 -17.50 -20.61 5.41
CA VAL A 21 -16.63 -21.76 5.61
C VAL A 21 -17.47 -23.03 5.50
N GLU A 22 -17.15 -23.87 4.50
CA GLU A 22 -17.81 -25.13 4.25
C GLU A 22 -16.74 -26.23 4.11
N ASP A 23 -16.80 -27.24 4.95
CA ASP A 23 -15.84 -28.35 4.96
C ASP A 23 -14.36 -27.90 5.01
N GLY A 24 -14.09 -26.79 5.75
CA GLY A 24 -12.75 -26.21 5.85
C GLY A 24 -12.34 -25.33 4.66
N VAL A 25 -13.18 -25.21 3.65
CA VAL A 25 -12.94 -24.35 2.48
C VAL A 25 -13.56 -22.98 2.70
N VAL A 26 -12.74 -21.95 2.59
CA VAL A 26 -13.19 -20.54 2.68
C VAL A 26 -13.63 -20.07 1.31
N SER A 27 -14.79 -19.41 1.26
CA SER A 27 -15.26 -18.64 0.11
C SER A 27 -15.61 -17.20 0.52
N VAL A 28 -15.51 -16.27 -0.42
CA VAL A 28 -15.77 -14.85 -0.16
C VAL A 28 -16.58 -14.22 -1.28
N GLN A 29 -17.47 -13.31 -0.91
CA GLN A 29 -18.18 -12.42 -1.82
C GLN A 29 -18.29 -11.02 -1.21
N GLY A 30 -18.61 -10.00 -2.03
CA GLY A 30 -18.85 -8.65 -1.51
C GLY A 30 -20.19 -8.59 -0.76
N ASP A 31 -20.22 -7.80 0.31
CA ASP A 31 -21.45 -7.51 1.05
C ASP A 31 -22.23 -6.41 0.31
N GLU A 32 -23.41 -6.75 -0.23
CA GLU A 32 -24.26 -5.83 -0.97
C GLU A 32 -24.87 -4.74 -0.09
N GLN A 33 -24.97 -4.99 1.21
CA GLN A 33 -25.50 -4.05 2.19
C GLN A 33 -24.44 -3.09 2.73
N HIS A 34 -23.15 -3.39 2.54
CA HIS A 34 -22.10 -2.55 3.07
C HIS A 34 -21.93 -1.27 2.23
N PRO A 35 -22.06 -0.06 2.85
CA PRO A 35 -22.14 1.23 2.11
C PRO A 35 -20.82 1.64 1.43
N ALA A 36 -19.68 1.03 1.76
CA ALA A 36 -18.43 1.34 1.09
C ALA A 36 -18.34 0.72 -0.32
N ASN A 37 -18.96 -0.46 -0.56
CA ASN A 37 -18.73 -1.22 -1.79
C ASN A 37 -19.99 -1.78 -2.47
N PHE A 38 -21.14 -1.88 -1.82
CA PHE A 38 -22.38 -2.41 -2.40
C PHE A 38 -22.14 -3.69 -3.20
N GLY A 39 -21.52 -4.69 -2.56
CA GLY A 39 -21.22 -5.98 -3.17
C GLY A 39 -19.98 -6.02 -4.08
N ARG A 40 -19.40 -4.89 -4.47
CA ARG A 40 -18.24 -4.85 -5.37
C ARG A 40 -16.96 -5.30 -4.64
N LEU A 41 -16.13 -6.07 -5.34
CA LEU A 41 -14.77 -6.41 -4.91
C LEU A 41 -13.78 -6.21 -6.06
N CYS A 42 -12.56 -5.85 -5.75
CA CYS A 42 -11.46 -5.90 -6.71
C CYS A 42 -10.82 -7.29 -6.74
N VAL A 43 -9.87 -7.52 -7.65
CA VAL A 43 -9.18 -8.82 -7.79
C VAL A 43 -8.56 -9.31 -6.48
N LYS A 44 -7.95 -8.42 -5.67
CA LYS A 44 -7.40 -8.78 -4.35
C LYS A 44 -8.50 -9.20 -3.36
N GLY A 45 -9.60 -8.45 -3.31
CA GLY A 45 -10.78 -8.76 -2.48
C GLY A 45 -11.42 -10.10 -2.88
N ALA A 46 -11.60 -10.33 -4.18
CA ALA A 46 -12.14 -11.58 -4.70
C ALA A 46 -11.20 -12.80 -4.52
N SER A 47 -9.92 -12.56 -4.21
CA SER A 47 -8.92 -13.62 -3.96
C SER A 47 -8.61 -13.84 -2.48
N LEU A 48 -9.32 -13.19 -1.56
CA LEU A 48 -9.03 -13.25 -0.11
C LEU A 48 -9.04 -14.66 0.46
N ALA A 49 -9.96 -15.51 0.01
CA ALA A 49 -10.03 -16.90 0.46
C ALA A 49 -8.70 -17.65 0.25
N GLN A 50 -7.97 -17.34 -0.83
CA GLN A 50 -6.69 -17.97 -1.15
C GLN A 50 -5.55 -17.51 -0.23
N THR A 51 -5.78 -16.50 0.62
CA THR A 51 -4.78 -15.97 1.56
C THR A 51 -4.93 -16.49 2.98
N THR A 52 -5.83 -17.44 3.23
CA THR A 52 -6.13 -18.00 4.56
C THR A 52 -5.33 -19.25 4.88
N GLY A 53 -4.48 -19.74 3.98
CA GLY A 53 -3.60 -20.89 4.19
C GLY A 53 -2.61 -20.68 5.34
N LEU A 54 -2.15 -21.79 5.91
CA LEU A 54 -1.22 -21.81 7.04
C LEU A 54 0.24 -22.00 6.63
N GLU A 55 0.50 -22.17 5.34
CA GLU A 55 1.85 -22.22 4.80
C GLU A 55 2.56 -20.87 5.05
N GLU A 56 3.82 -20.93 5.41
CA GLU A 56 4.65 -19.76 5.72
C GLU A 56 4.14 -18.92 6.93
N ARG A 57 3.26 -19.47 7.81
CA ARG A 57 2.75 -18.80 9.03
C ARG A 57 3.67 -19.00 10.24
N LEU A 58 3.82 -17.96 11.04
CA LEU A 58 4.37 -18.07 12.39
C LEU A 58 3.26 -18.61 13.32
N LEU A 59 3.42 -19.83 13.84
CA LEU A 59 2.38 -20.54 14.61
C LEU A 59 2.70 -20.71 16.09
N SER A 60 3.94 -20.45 16.51
CA SER A 60 4.38 -20.54 17.90
C SER A 60 5.35 -19.41 18.25
N PRO A 61 5.44 -18.98 19.53
CA PRO A 61 6.42 -17.99 19.96
C PRO A 61 7.85 -18.48 19.75
N LYS A 62 8.76 -17.53 19.45
CA LYS A 62 10.19 -17.81 19.34
C LYS A 62 10.99 -16.82 20.20
N LEU A 63 12.06 -17.33 20.81
CA LEU A 63 13.03 -16.56 21.57
C LEU A 63 14.43 -16.89 21.03
N ASP A 64 15.15 -15.91 20.55
CA ASP A 64 16.50 -16.02 19.96
C ASP A 64 16.59 -17.12 18.88
N GLY A 65 15.51 -17.29 18.10
CA GLY A 65 15.39 -18.27 17.01
C GLY A 65 14.70 -19.57 17.40
N GLU A 66 14.71 -19.96 18.67
CA GLU A 66 14.15 -21.21 19.18
C GLU A 66 12.66 -21.07 19.51
N GLN A 67 11.89 -22.15 19.28
CA GLN A 67 10.49 -22.21 19.67
C GLN A 67 10.39 -22.35 21.20
N VAL A 68 9.56 -21.51 21.83
CA VAL A 68 9.35 -21.48 23.27
C VAL A 68 7.87 -21.37 23.62
N SER A 69 7.51 -21.56 24.88
CA SER A 69 6.15 -21.28 25.36
C SER A 69 5.85 -19.78 25.41
N TRP A 70 4.56 -19.44 25.41
CA TRP A 70 4.12 -18.06 25.61
C TRP A 70 4.66 -17.45 26.91
N THR A 71 4.67 -18.23 28.01
CA THR A 71 5.19 -17.75 29.29
C THR A 71 6.66 -17.34 29.18
N GLN A 72 7.50 -18.20 28.59
CA GLN A 72 8.92 -17.88 28.40
C GLN A 72 9.13 -16.64 27.52
N ALA A 73 8.41 -16.54 26.39
CA ALA A 73 8.54 -15.41 25.49
C ALA A 73 8.08 -14.09 26.13
N LEU A 74 6.95 -14.09 26.85
CA LEU A 74 6.41 -12.91 27.53
C LEU A 74 7.30 -12.47 28.68
N THR A 75 7.75 -13.39 29.55
CA THR A 75 8.67 -13.07 30.64
C THR A 75 9.98 -12.49 30.09
N ALA A 76 10.58 -13.10 29.06
CA ALA A 76 11.79 -12.57 28.43
C ALA A 76 11.58 -11.17 27.84
N ALA A 77 10.42 -10.90 27.23
CA ALA A 77 10.09 -9.57 26.71
C ALA A 77 9.98 -8.54 27.85
N GLY A 78 9.26 -8.90 28.92
CA GLY A 78 9.11 -8.04 30.10
C GLY A 78 10.45 -7.72 30.76
N GLU A 79 11.25 -8.71 31.08
CA GLU A 79 12.56 -8.56 31.73
C GLU A 79 13.54 -7.72 30.89
N ARG A 80 13.66 -8.04 29.58
CA ARG A 80 14.56 -7.30 28.65
C ARG A 80 14.12 -5.85 28.51
N LEU A 81 12.81 -5.57 28.39
CA LEU A 81 12.27 -4.21 28.31
C LEU A 81 12.49 -3.45 29.65
N GLN A 82 12.22 -4.08 30.81
CA GLN A 82 12.45 -3.47 32.11
C GLN A 82 13.92 -3.09 32.29
N THR A 83 14.85 -3.96 31.92
CA THR A 83 16.28 -3.71 31.98
C THR A 83 16.66 -2.48 31.15
N ILE A 84 16.21 -2.42 29.88
CA ILE A 84 16.49 -1.29 28.99
C ILE A 84 15.89 0.02 29.55
N ILE A 85 14.66 -0.02 30.05
CA ILE A 85 14.02 1.16 30.65
C ILE A 85 14.76 1.62 31.90
N ALA A 86 15.19 0.69 32.76
CA ALA A 86 15.93 1.02 34.00
C ALA A 86 17.31 1.63 33.69
N GLU A 87 18.03 1.11 32.70
CA GLU A 87 19.39 1.56 32.38
C GLU A 87 19.43 2.82 31.49
N HIS A 88 18.46 2.97 30.57
CA HIS A 88 18.51 3.98 29.51
C HIS A 88 17.30 4.92 29.47
N GLY A 89 16.32 4.70 30.36
CA GLY A 89 15.08 5.46 30.40
C GLY A 89 14.04 5.04 29.37
N PRO A 90 12.79 5.52 29.47
CA PRO A 90 11.67 5.12 28.64
C PRO A 90 11.85 5.52 27.16
N GLN A 91 12.62 6.58 26.88
CA GLN A 91 12.87 7.04 25.50
C GLN A 91 13.74 6.07 24.69
N ALA A 92 14.41 5.12 25.34
CA ALA A 92 15.18 4.07 24.68
C ALA A 92 14.33 2.93 24.12
N VAL A 93 13.01 2.97 24.33
CA VAL A 93 12.04 1.98 23.82
C VAL A 93 11.12 2.61 22.79
N ALA A 94 10.77 1.85 21.78
CA ALA A 94 9.86 2.27 20.72
C ALA A 94 8.91 1.16 20.28
N ILE A 95 7.74 1.56 19.74
CA ILE A 95 6.81 0.69 19.00
C ILE A 95 6.67 1.20 17.56
N TYR A 96 6.77 0.30 16.60
CA TYR A 96 6.49 0.61 15.18
C TYR A 96 5.35 -0.28 14.65
N ALA A 97 4.18 0.31 14.49
CA ALA A 97 2.93 -0.39 14.20
C ALA A 97 2.54 -0.36 12.71
N SER A 98 1.55 -1.16 12.35
CA SER A 98 1.02 -1.27 10.98
C SER A 98 -0.33 -0.58 10.83
N GLY A 99 -0.58 0.11 9.72
CA GLY A 99 -1.90 0.61 9.31
C GLY A 99 -2.93 -0.49 8.99
N GLN A 100 -2.60 -1.74 9.25
CA GLN A 100 -3.46 -2.93 9.07
C GLN A 100 -3.85 -3.59 10.40
N LEU A 101 -3.40 -3.07 11.53
CA LEU A 101 -3.86 -3.48 12.85
C LEU A 101 -5.32 -3.06 13.06
N LEU A 102 -6.03 -3.73 13.97
CA LEU A 102 -7.34 -3.28 14.41
C LEU A 102 -7.21 -2.05 15.32
N THR A 103 -8.29 -1.29 15.47
CA THR A 103 -8.33 -0.10 16.34
C THR A 103 -7.98 -0.47 17.78
N GLU A 104 -8.44 -1.62 18.25
CA GLU A 104 -8.15 -2.17 19.59
C GLU A 104 -6.66 -2.48 19.78
N ASP A 105 -6.00 -3.03 18.75
CA ASP A 105 -4.56 -3.31 18.78
C ASP A 105 -3.75 -2.01 18.90
N TYR A 106 -4.11 -1.00 18.09
CA TYR A 106 -3.50 0.32 18.15
C TYR A 106 -3.71 1.01 19.50
N TYR A 107 -4.95 0.93 20.03
CA TYR A 107 -5.26 1.56 21.30
C TYR A 107 -4.42 0.98 22.43
N ALA A 108 -4.32 -0.34 22.50
CA ALA A 108 -3.51 -1.03 23.48
C ALA A 108 -2.02 -0.64 23.38
N ALA A 109 -1.48 -0.59 22.15
CA ALA A 109 -0.09 -0.21 21.90
C ALA A 109 0.19 1.26 22.31
N ASN A 110 -0.71 2.18 21.94
CA ASN A 110 -0.58 3.60 22.25
C ASN A 110 -0.68 3.85 23.76
N LYS A 111 -1.64 3.21 24.44
CA LYS A 111 -1.81 3.28 25.89
C LYS A 111 -0.57 2.75 26.62
N LEU A 112 -0.02 1.59 26.18
CA LEU A 112 1.19 1.05 26.78
C LEU A 112 2.37 2.01 26.60
N MET A 113 2.64 2.46 25.39
CA MET A 113 3.83 3.25 25.09
C MET A 113 3.77 4.63 25.74
N LYS A 114 2.69 5.39 25.50
CA LYS A 114 2.57 6.77 25.97
C LYS A 114 2.09 6.86 27.40
N GLY A 115 1.17 5.98 27.81
CA GLY A 115 0.55 6.03 29.13
C GLY A 115 1.38 5.42 30.24
N PHE A 116 2.06 4.31 29.99
CA PHE A 116 2.64 3.48 31.06
C PHE A 116 4.14 3.28 30.94
N ILE A 117 4.71 3.13 29.75
CA ILE A 117 6.17 3.23 29.54
C ILE A 117 6.59 4.69 29.69
N GLY A 118 5.80 5.64 29.20
CA GLY A 118 6.03 7.07 29.39
C GLY A 118 6.90 7.72 28.31
N ALA A 119 6.90 7.15 27.10
CA ALA A 119 7.58 7.72 25.94
C ALA A 119 6.66 7.92 24.76
N GLY A 120 6.88 8.98 23.99
CA GLY A 120 6.14 9.28 22.77
C GLY A 120 6.48 8.38 21.56
N ASN A 121 7.47 7.51 21.68
CA ASN A 121 8.09 6.74 20.60
C ASN A 121 7.21 5.58 20.10
N ILE A 122 5.95 5.88 19.70
CA ILE A 122 5.12 5.00 18.90
C ILE A 122 4.81 5.69 17.58
N ASP A 123 5.17 5.06 16.46
CA ASP A 123 4.79 5.52 15.13
C ASP A 123 4.35 4.34 14.27
N THR A 124 3.84 4.62 13.08
CA THR A 124 3.26 3.59 12.24
C THR A 124 3.71 3.74 10.78
N ASN A 125 3.57 2.68 9.99
CA ASN A 125 3.79 2.77 8.55
C ASN A 125 2.74 3.66 7.83
N SER A 126 1.68 4.08 8.53
CA SER A 126 0.75 5.12 8.06
C SER A 126 1.46 6.48 7.90
N ARG A 127 2.55 6.71 8.63
CA ARG A 127 3.48 7.83 8.42
C ARG A 127 3.99 7.90 7.00
N LEU A 128 4.31 6.76 6.41
CA LEU A 128 4.82 6.65 5.05
C LEU A 128 3.72 6.82 3.99
N CYS A 129 2.46 6.77 4.38
CA CYS A 129 1.32 6.73 3.47
C CYS A 129 0.61 8.08 3.34
N MET A 130 0.24 8.72 4.46
CA MET A 130 -0.68 9.84 4.44
C MET A 130 -0.51 10.88 5.55
N SER A 131 0.62 10.91 6.23
CA SER A 131 0.84 11.88 7.33
C SER A 131 0.87 13.33 6.86
N SER A 132 1.23 13.60 5.62
CA SER A 132 1.13 14.93 5.02
C SER A 132 -0.32 15.42 4.94
N ALA A 133 -1.27 14.54 4.59
CA ALA A 133 -2.70 14.88 4.61
C ALA A 133 -3.20 15.15 6.04
N VAL A 134 -2.79 14.34 7.04
CA VAL A 134 -3.08 14.57 8.46
C VAL A 134 -2.62 15.99 8.87
N THR A 135 -1.37 16.32 8.54
CA THR A 135 -0.78 17.62 8.83
C THR A 135 -1.50 18.74 8.09
N GLY A 136 -1.84 18.51 6.81
CA GLY A 136 -2.59 19.48 6.01
C GLY A 136 -3.94 19.84 6.63
N TYR A 137 -4.72 18.83 7.04
CA TYR A 137 -5.99 19.06 7.75
C TYR A 137 -5.78 19.76 9.09
N LYS A 138 -4.83 19.32 9.90
CA LYS A 138 -4.52 19.99 11.20
C LYS A 138 -4.10 21.43 11.02
N ARG A 139 -3.31 21.76 10.00
CA ARG A 139 -2.89 23.14 9.71
C ARG A 139 -4.05 24.03 9.25
N ALA A 140 -4.98 23.50 8.48
CA ALA A 140 -6.12 24.26 7.94
C ALA A 140 -7.34 24.24 8.88
N LEU A 141 -7.73 23.06 9.38
CA LEU A 141 -8.98 22.87 10.15
C LEU A 141 -8.75 22.90 11.66
N GLY A 142 -7.51 22.75 12.12
CA GLY A 142 -7.18 22.59 13.54
C GLY A 142 -7.34 21.15 14.06
N ALA A 143 -7.87 20.24 13.25
CA ALA A 143 -8.08 18.83 13.59
C ALA A 143 -7.80 17.91 12.41
N ASP A 144 -7.53 16.64 12.67
CA ASP A 144 -7.40 15.60 11.67
C ASP A 144 -8.79 15.08 11.27
N VAL A 145 -9.46 15.78 10.38
CA VAL A 145 -10.82 15.46 9.89
C VAL A 145 -10.83 15.42 8.38
N VAL A 146 -11.20 14.26 7.82
CA VAL A 146 -11.49 14.14 6.38
C VAL A 146 -12.90 14.68 6.14
N PRO A 147 -13.08 15.76 5.35
CA PRO A 147 -14.38 16.42 5.23
C PRO A 147 -15.39 15.69 4.36
N CYS A 148 -14.94 14.80 3.46
CA CYS A 148 -15.75 14.16 2.43
C CYS A 148 -16.11 12.71 2.76
N CYS A 149 -17.06 12.17 1.99
CA CYS A 149 -17.47 10.77 1.98
C CYS A 149 -17.57 10.24 0.53
N TYR A 150 -17.87 8.94 0.37
CA TYR A 150 -17.93 8.34 -0.97
C TYR A 150 -19.12 8.81 -1.78
N GLU A 151 -20.22 9.13 -1.12
CA GLU A 151 -21.41 9.71 -1.74
C GLU A 151 -21.12 11.10 -2.35
N ASP A 152 -20.16 11.85 -1.79
CA ASP A 152 -19.74 13.13 -2.38
C ASP A 152 -19.09 12.94 -3.74
N VAL A 153 -18.31 11.87 -3.94
CA VAL A 153 -17.73 11.54 -5.24
C VAL A 153 -18.80 11.29 -6.31
N GLU A 154 -19.88 10.62 -5.90
CA GLU A 154 -21.00 10.29 -6.80
C GLU A 154 -21.87 11.51 -7.13
N SER A 155 -21.86 12.51 -6.23
CA SER A 155 -22.69 13.71 -6.34
C SER A 155 -21.98 14.91 -6.99
N SER A 156 -20.69 14.80 -7.30
CA SER A 156 -19.88 15.90 -7.84
C SER A 156 -20.16 16.14 -9.32
N ASP A 157 -19.96 17.39 -9.76
CA ASP A 157 -19.98 17.76 -11.18
C ASP A 157 -18.57 17.70 -11.80
N LEU A 158 -17.55 17.94 -10.97
CA LEU A 158 -16.15 17.79 -11.32
C LEU A 158 -15.41 16.95 -10.28
N VAL A 159 -14.79 15.87 -10.73
CA VAL A 159 -13.90 15.02 -9.91
C VAL A 159 -12.46 15.18 -10.39
N VAL A 160 -11.59 15.71 -9.52
CA VAL A 160 -10.16 15.87 -9.79
C VAL A 160 -9.40 14.77 -9.04
N LEU A 161 -8.63 13.94 -9.75
CA LEU A 161 -7.77 12.91 -9.15
C LEU A 161 -6.30 13.34 -9.25
N VAL A 162 -5.66 13.59 -8.13
CA VAL A 162 -4.28 14.13 -8.09
C VAL A 162 -3.34 13.14 -7.42
N GLY A 163 -2.30 12.72 -8.15
CA GLY A 163 -1.33 11.75 -7.65
C GLY A 163 -2.00 10.47 -7.15
N SER A 164 -3.06 10.03 -7.86
CA SER A 164 -3.95 8.95 -7.46
C SER A 164 -4.26 8.01 -8.63
N ASN A 165 -3.55 6.89 -8.73
CA ASN A 165 -3.99 5.81 -9.62
C ASN A 165 -5.12 5.01 -8.93
N ALA A 166 -6.32 5.60 -8.86
CA ALA A 166 -7.46 5.04 -8.14
C ALA A 166 -7.90 3.68 -8.72
N ALA A 167 -7.79 3.47 -10.02
CA ALA A 167 -8.10 2.19 -10.68
C ALA A 167 -7.30 1.01 -10.10
N TRP A 168 -6.07 1.26 -9.61
CA TRP A 168 -5.21 0.22 -9.02
C TRP A 168 -5.11 0.31 -7.49
N ALA A 169 -5.11 1.53 -6.92
CA ALA A 169 -4.92 1.74 -5.49
C ALA A 169 -6.22 1.67 -4.67
N HIS A 170 -7.34 2.13 -5.23
CA HIS A 170 -8.67 2.15 -4.62
C HIS A 170 -9.74 1.63 -5.60
N PRO A 171 -9.60 0.39 -6.12
CA PRO A 171 -10.35 -0.06 -7.31
C PRO A 171 -11.87 0.00 -7.16
N VAL A 172 -12.41 -0.29 -5.97
CA VAL A 172 -13.85 -0.29 -5.76
C VAL A 172 -14.42 1.14 -5.73
N LEU A 173 -13.69 2.11 -5.14
CA LEU A 173 -14.08 3.51 -5.23
C LEU A 173 -14.00 4.03 -6.68
N TYR A 174 -13.01 3.59 -7.43
CA TYR A 174 -12.92 3.88 -8.87
C TYR A 174 -14.12 3.29 -9.64
N GLN A 175 -14.55 2.07 -9.35
CA GLN A 175 -15.75 1.48 -9.95
C GLN A 175 -17.01 2.29 -9.61
N ARG A 176 -17.13 2.83 -8.39
CA ARG A 176 -18.21 3.74 -8.01
C ARG A 176 -18.17 5.03 -8.81
N LEU A 177 -16.99 5.62 -9.01
CA LEU A 177 -16.81 6.80 -9.86
C LEU A 177 -17.17 6.52 -11.32
N VAL A 178 -16.75 5.38 -11.87
CA VAL A 178 -17.13 4.95 -13.24
C VAL A 178 -18.65 4.88 -13.39
N GLN A 179 -19.32 4.27 -12.41
CA GLN A 179 -20.79 4.17 -12.41
C GLN A 179 -21.47 5.54 -12.27
N ALA A 180 -20.92 6.42 -11.42
CA ALA A 180 -21.45 7.78 -11.26
C ALA A 180 -21.35 8.59 -12.56
N LYS A 181 -20.22 8.50 -13.27
CA LYS A 181 -20.04 9.15 -14.58
C LYS A 181 -20.95 8.55 -15.66
N GLN A 182 -21.21 7.25 -15.63
CA GLN A 182 -22.20 6.62 -16.54
C GLN A 182 -23.63 7.13 -16.27
N ASN A 183 -23.97 7.29 -14.99
CA ASN A 183 -25.29 7.80 -14.58
C ASN A 183 -25.41 9.32 -14.84
N ASN A 184 -24.31 10.06 -14.80
CA ASN A 184 -24.23 11.49 -15.12
C ASN A 184 -23.11 11.76 -16.14
N PRO A 185 -23.38 11.63 -17.45
CA PRO A 185 -22.37 11.86 -18.49
C PRO A 185 -21.79 13.28 -18.55
N GLN A 186 -22.44 14.26 -17.90
CA GLN A 186 -21.96 15.64 -17.79
C GLN A 186 -20.88 15.80 -16.70
N MET A 187 -20.75 14.83 -15.80
CA MET A 187 -19.67 14.82 -14.79
C MET A 187 -18.32 14.84 -15.49
N LYS A 188 -17.51 15.84 -15.18
CA LYS A 188 -16.12 15.90 -15.65
C LYS A 188 -15.16 15.17 -14.71
N VAL A 189 -14.18 14.50 -15.29
CA VAL A 189 -13.09 13.84 -14.55
C VAL A 189 -11.75 14.34 -15.08
N VAL A 190 -10.95 14.95 -14.21
CA VAL A 190 -9.59 15.43 -14.51
C VAL A 190 -8.59 14.60 -13.72
N VAL A 191 -7.59 14.04 -14.41
CA VAL A 191 -6.49 13.29 -13.78
C VAL A 191 -5.20 14.11 -13.86
N ILE A 192 -4.58 14.36 -12.72
CA ILE A 192 -3.30 15.06 -12.60
C ILE A 192 -2.26 14.06 -12.08
N ASP A 193 -1.44 13.54 -12.97
CA ASP A 193 -0.41 12.52 -12.67
C ASP A 193 0.68 12.60 -13.74
N PRO A 194 1.98 12.48 -13.41
CA PRO A 194 3.06 12.40 -14.40
C PRO A 194 2.90 11.28 -15.43
N ARG A 195 2.18 10.23 -15.06
CA ARG A 195 1.91 9.06 -15.90
C ARG A 195 0.47 9.06 -16.39
N GLN A 196 0.27 8.59 -17.60
CA GLN A 196 -1.05 8.19 -18.07
C GLN A 196 -1.40 6.82 -17.47
N THR A 197 -2.05 6.82 -16.31
CA THR A 197 -2.39 5.61 -15.57
C THR A 197 -3.71 5.02 -16.03
N ALA A 198 -4.04 3.80 -15.56
CA ALA A 198 -5.34 3.17 -15.81
C ALA A 198 -6.54 4.03 -15.34
N THR A 199 -6.33 4.97 -14.44
CA THR A 199 -7.36 5.91 -13.98
C THR A 199 -7.78 6.89 -15.09
N CYS A 200 -6.91 7.15 -16.07
CA CYS A 200 -7.19 8.03 -17.21
C CYS A 200 -8.22 7.45 -18.20
N ASP A 201 -8.59 6.18 -18.05
CA ASP A 201 -9.61 5.52 -18.90
C ASP A 201 -10.97 6.25 -18.94
N ILE A 202 -11.32 6.96 -17.86
CA ILE A 202 -12.56 7.73 -17.75
C ILE A 202 -12.34 9.26 -17.71
N ALA A 203 -11.08 9.70 -17.84
CA ALA A 203 -10.75 11.11 -17.73
C ALA A 203 -11.15 11.89 -18.99
N ASP A 204 -11.75 13.06 -18.79
CA ASP A 204 -11.99 14.04 -19.86
C ASP A 204 -10.72 14.84 -20.16
N ALA A 205 -9.83 14.99 -19.15
CA ALA A 205 -8.51 15.61 -19.30
C ALA A 205 -7.45 14.91 -18.44
N HIS A 206 -6.23 14.79 -18.98
CA HIS A 206 -5.05 14.31 -18.26
C HIS A 206 -3.95 15.39 -18.30
N LEU A 207 -3.61 15.92 -17.15
CA LEU A 207 -2.49 16.85 -17.00
C LEU A 207 -1.24 16.06 -16.59
N ALA A 208 -0.35 15.80 -17.56
CA ALA A 208 0.90 15.06 -17.35
C ALA A 208 1.94 15.99 -16.69
N ILE A 209 1.70 16.35 -15.43
CA ILE A 209 2.47 17.32 -14.66
C ILE A 209 3.92 16.84 -14.43
N ALA A 210 4.87 17.77 -14.36
CA ALA A 210 6.22 17.45 -13.93
C ALA A 210 6.20 16.94 -12.47
N PRO A 211 6.92 15.84 -12.14
CA PRO A 211 6.91 15.30 -10.78
C PRO A 211 7.24 16.39 -9.74
N GLY A 212 6.39 16.53 -8.73
CA GLY A 212 6.62 17.40 -7.59
C GLY A 212 6.10 18.82 -7.70
N THR A 213 5.57 19.21 -8.83
CA THR A 213 5.14 20.60 -9.07
C THR A 213 3.67 20.87 -8.73
N ASP A 214 2.99 19.95 -8.13
CA ASP A 214 1.55 20.00 -7.80
C ASP A 214 1.17 21.25 -7.02
N ALA A 215 1.99 21.71 -6.07
CA ALA A 215 1.72 22.92 -5.29
C ALA A 215 1.58 24.16 -6.19
N GLY A 216 2.43 24.30 -7.24
CA GLY A 216 2.35 25.40 -8.19
C GLY A 216 1.05 25.43 -8.96
N LEU A 217 0.54 24.27 -9.37
CA LEU A 217 -0.74 24.16 -10.07
C LEU A 217 -1.91 24.68 -9.21
N PHE A 218 -1.98 24.27 -7.93
CA PHE A 218 -3.06 24.69 -7.04
C PHE A 218 -2.88 26.12 -6.49
N VAL A 219 -1.66 26.59 -6.29
CA VAL A 219 -1.40 28.00 -5.95
C VAL A 219 -1.79 28.93 -7.11
N GLY A 220 -1.53 28.52 -8.36
CA GLY A 220 -2.02 29.25 -9.53
C GLY A 220 -3.55 29.24 -9.66
N LEU A 221 -4.20 28.13 -9.33
CA LEU A 221 -5.67 28.05 -9.27
C LEU A 221 -6.22 28.98 -8.17
N LEU A 222 -5.54 29.08 -7.01
CA LEU A 222 -5.91 30.04 -5.96
C LEU A 222 -5.80 31.47 -6.46
N HIS A 223 -4.74 31.82 -7.23
CA HIS A 223 -4.62 33.11 -7.88
C HIS A 223 -5.77 33.37 -8.85
N ALA A 224 -6.09 32.40 -9.73
CA ALA A 224 -7.19 32.54 -10.69
C ALA A 224 -8.54 32.74 -9.99
N LEU A 225 -8.82 32.00 -8.93
CA LEU A 225 -10.02 32.19 -8.09
C LEU A 225 -10.09 33.62 -7.50
N HIS A 226 -8.96 34.13 -7.00
CA HIS A 226 -8.93 35.52 -6.45
C HIS A 226 -9.21 36.58 -7.52
N GLN A 227 -8.77 36.34 -8.76
CA GLN A 227 -9.01 37.28 -9.89
C GLN A 227 -10.50 37.34 -10.32
N THR A 228 -11.33 36.33 -10.01
CA THR A 228 -12.76 36.40 -10.29
C THR A 228 -13.50 37.42 -9.43
N GLY A 229 -12.93 37.85 -8.30
CA GLY A 229 -13.57 38.69 -7.30
C GLY A 229 -14.64 38.01 -6.44
N GLU A 230 -14.86 36.66 -6.66
CA GLU A 230 -15.86 35.85 -5.95
C GLU A 230 -15.24 34.96 -4.87
N ALA A 231 -13.92 35.03 -4.68
CA ALA A 231 -13.22 34.20 -3.70
C ALA A 231 -13.68 34.48 -2.27
N VAL A 232 -13.94 33.42 -1.50
CA VAL A 232 -14.23 33.55 -0.06
C VAL A 232 -12.94 33.91 0.67
N VAL A 233 -12.95 35.01 1.39
CA VAL A 233 -11.77 35.62 2.04
C VAL A 233 -11.83 35.62 3.57
N ASP A 234 -12.96 35.22 4.15
CA ASP A 234 -13.18 35.23 5.60
C ASP A 234 -12.61 33.99 6.31
N TYR A 235 -11.29 33.77 6.10
CA TYR A 235 -10.54 32.70 6.78
C TYR A 235 -9.26 33.30 7.39
N ALA A 236 -8.77 32.68 8.45
CA ALA A 236 -7.47 33.05 9.03
C ALA A 236 -6.37 32.98 7.95
N ASP A 237 -5.49 33.96 7.91
CA ASP A 237 -4.36 34.11 6.97
C ASP A 237 -4.72 34.13 5.47
N ALA A 238 -5.99 34.32 5.10
CA ALA A 238 -6.41 34.35 3.69
C ALA A 238 -5.66 35.42 2.88
N SER A 239 -5.51 36.64 3.42
CA SER A 239 -4.77 37.72 2.76
C SER A 239 -3.31 37.33 2.47
N ALA A 240 -2.64 36.65 3.38
CA ALA A 240 -1.28 36.17 3.18
C ALA A 240 -1.22 35.05 2.12
N ALA A 241 -2.18 34.13 2.13
CA ALA A 241 -2.27 33.06 1.13
C ALA A 241 -2.49 33.60 -0.28
N PHE A 242 -3.37 34.59 -0.45
CA PHE A 242 -3.59 35.27 -1.74
C PHE A 242 -2.37 36.10 -2.19
N ALA A 243 -1.69 36.77 -1.26
CA ALA A 243 -0.46 37.51 -1.57
C ALA A 243 0.66 36.58 -2.08
N MET A 244 0.81 35.39 -1.48
CA MET A 244 1.77 34.39 -1.95
C MET A 244 1.42 33.82 -3.33
N ALA A 245 0.14 33.79 -3.67
CA ALA A 245 -0.34 33.29 -4.97
C ALA A 245 -0.29 34.36 -6.07
N ALA A 246 -0.12 35.64 -5.76
CA ALA A 246 -0.31 36.80 -6.68
C ALA A 246 0.53 36.70 -7.97
N ASP A 247 1.74 36.17 -7.90
CA ASP A 247 2.66 36.03 -9.04
C ASP A 247 2.49 34.74 -9.85
N TRP A 248 1.55 33.87 -9.48
CA TRP A 248 1.36 32.54 -10.10
C TRP A 248 0.36 32.61 -11.26
N SER A 249 0.72 33.36 -12.31
CA SER A 249 -0.05 33.41 -13.56
C SER A 249 -0.08 32.04 -14.26
N VAL A 250 -1.05 31.83 -15.15
CA VAL A 250 -1.17 30.59 -15.98
C VAL A 250 0.14 30.31 -16.72
N ALA A 251 0.82 31.33 -17.25
CA ALA A 251 2.08 31.16 -17.95
C ALA A 251 3.19 30.63 -17.02
N LYS A 252 3.32 31.19 -15.81
CA LYS A 252 4.29 30.75 -14.80
C LYS A 252 4.00 29.32 -14.33
N VAL A 253 2.73 29.00 -14.12
CA VAL A 253 2.31 27.65 -13.74
C VAL A 253 2.61 26.64 -14.84
N ALA A 254 2.30 26.96 -16.09
CA ALA A 254 2.56 26.10 -17.23
C ALA A 254 4.06 25.79 -17.36
N ASP A 255 4.92 26.78 -17.23
CA ASP A 255 6.38 26.62 -17.25
C ASP A 255 6.86 25.76 -16.05
N PHE A 256 6.45 26.10 -14.83
CA PHE A 256 6.83 25.38 -13.62
C PHE A 256 6.38 23.92 -13.61
N CYS A 257 5.17 23.65 -14.08
CA CYS A 257 4.58 22.31 -14.12
C CYS A 257 4.94 21.52 -15.39
N GLY A 258 5.54 22.20 -16.39
CA GLY A 258 5.83 21.61 -17.69
C GLY A 258 4.57 21.18 -18.44
N LEU A 259 3.54 22.02 -18.42
CA LEU A 259 2.23 21.85 -19.08
C LEU A 259 2.04 22.90 -20.18
N GLN A 260 1.04 22.71 -21.03
CA GLN A 260 0.61 23.75 -21.96
C GLN A 260 -0.27 24.77 -21.21
N GLN A 261 -0.14 26.05 -21.54
CA GLN A 261 -0.96 27.11 -20.92
C GLN A 261 -2.46 26.87 -21.15
N ALA A 262 -2.85 26.37 -22.32
CA ALA A 262 -4.24 26.04 -22.64
C ALA A 262 -4.83 24.98 -21.71
N ASP A 263 -4.03 23.94 -21.38
CA ASP A 263 -4.49 22.86 -20.49
C ASP A 263 -4.65 23.36 -19.06
N VAL A 264 -3.73 24.21 -18.58
CA VAL A 264 -3.82 24.83 -17.28
C VAL A 264 -5.05 25.73 -17.18
N GLN A 265 -5.28 26.58 -18.19
CA GLN A 265 -6.44 27.47 -18.25
C GLN A 265 -7.75 26.68 -18.26
N ALA A 266 -7.84 25.67 -19.13
CA ALA A 266 -9.03 24.82 -19.21
C ALA A 266 -9.37 24.13 -17.89
N PHE A 267 -8.35 23.63 -17.18
CA PHE A 267 -8.54 23.05 -15.83
C PHE A 267 -9.05 24.08 -14.84
N TYR A 268 -8.51 25.32 -14.87
CA TYR A 268 -8.96 26.39 -13.97
C TYR A 268 -10.39 26.81 -14.27
N ASP A 269 -10.74 26.97 -15.53
CA ASP A 269 -12.10 27.31 -15.96
C ASP A 269 -13.09 26.23 -15.53
N ASP A 270 -12.77 24.95 -15.73
CA ASP A 270 -13.59 23.82 -15.29
C ASP A 270 -13.79 23.81 -13.78
N PHE A 271 -12.73 24.05 -12.99
CA PHE A 271 -12.83 24.05 -11.53
C PHE A 271 -13.66 25.23 -11.01
N ILE A 272 -13.47 26.43 -11.60
CA ILE A 272 -14.20 27.63 -11.23
C ILE A 272 -15.69 27.46 -11.57
N ALA A 273 -15.99 27.01 -12.79
CA ALA A 273 -17.36 26.87 -13.28
C ALA A 273 -18.16 25.74 -12.62
N ALA A 274 -17.52 24.67 -12.17
CA ALA A 274 -18.22 23.53 -11.58
C ALA A 274 -18.95 23.90 -10.28
N PRO A 275 -20.28 23.72 -10.17
CA PRO A 275 -21.00 24.00 -8.93
C PRO A 275 -20.53 23.13 -7.75
N ARG A 276 -20.16 21.88 -8.03
CA ARG A 276 -19.68 20.90 -7.06
C ARG A 276 -18.40 20.27 -7.58
N ALA A 277 -17.29 20.54 -6.89
CA ALA A 277 -15.99 19.96 -7.22
C ALA A 277 -15.39 19.25 -6.02
N ILE A 278 -14.89 18.02 -6.25
CA ILE A 278 -14.16 17.23 -5.26
C ILE A 278 -12.77 16.92 -5.79
N THR A 279 -11.76 17.03 -4.92
CA THR A 279 -10.37 16.70 -5.26
C THR A 279 -9.93 15.49 -4.45
N LEU A 280 -9.79 14.33 -5.11
CA LEU A 280 -9.29 13.08 -4.56
C LEU A 280 -7.77 13.04 -4.68
N TYR A 281 -7.05 12.91 -3.58
CA TYR A 281 -5.59 12.85 -3.60
C TYR A 281 -5.04 11.73 -2.70
N THR A 282 -3.87 11.21 -3.07
CA THR A 282 -3.24 10.09 -2.35
C THR A 282 -1.72 10.27 -2.25
N MET A 283 -0.98 9.18 -2.33
CA MET A 283 0.46 9.14 -2.10
C MET A 283 1.29 9.97 -3.09
N GLY A 284 0.78 10.25 -4.31
CA GLY A 284 1.47 11.15 -5.24
C GLY A 284 1.62 12.58 -4.71
N ILE A 285 0.65 13.03 -3.93
CA ILE A 285 0.71 14.30 -3.19
C ILE A 285 1.48 14.11 -1.89
N ASN A 286 1.13 13.07 -1.11
CA ASN A 286 1.56 12.94 0.28
C ASN A 286 3.05 12.59 0.41
N GLN A 287 3.58 11.70 -0.45
CA GLN A 287 4.96 11.18 -0.38
C GLN A 287 5.95 12.12 -1.06
N SER A 288 6.08 13.31 -0.54
CA SER A 288 6.90 14.40 -1.05
C SER A 288 7.53 15.17 0.10
N SER A 289 8.70 15.75 -0.09
CA SER A 289 9.37 16.65 0.86
C SER A 289 8.58 17.96 1.11
N SER A 290 7.56 18.25 0.30
CA SER A 290 6.60 19.33 0.47
C SER A 290 5.15 18.84 0.52
N GLY A 291 4.94 17.60 0.97
CA GLY A 291 3.63 16.95 0.94
C GLY A 291 2.55 17.69 1.74
N SER A 292 2.90 18.22 2.91
CA SER A 292 1.98 19.02 3.73
C SER A 292 1.53 20.30 3.03
N ASP A 293 2.44 20.99 2.36
CA ASP A 293 2.14 22.21 1.60
C ASP A 293 1.30 21.93 0.36
N LYS A 294 1.56 20.82 -0.34
CA LYS A 294 0.70 20.35 -1.45
C LYS A 294 -0.73 20.08 -0.98
N CYS A 295 -0.89 19.40 0.15
CA CYS A 295 -2.21 19.17 0.75
C CYS A 295 -2.91 20.49 1.09
N ASN A 296 -2.18 21.47 1.68
CA ASN A 296 -2.74 22.77 2.01
C ASN A 296 -3.07 23.59 0.76
N ALA A 297 -2.29 23.52 -0.32
CA ALA A 297 -2.61 24.17 -1.59
C ALA A 297 -3.97 23.66 -2.15
N ILE A 298 -4.23 22.35 -2.07
CA ILE A 298 -5.52 21.75 -2.44
C ILE A 298 -6.63 22.23 -1.50
N ILE A 299 -6.40 22.24 -0.19
CA ILE A 299 -7.41 22.70 0.79
C ILE A 299 -7.75 24.18 0.57
N ASN A 300 -6.76 25.02 0.34
CA ASN A 300 -6.94 26.47 0.11
C ASN A 300 -7.88 26.77 -1.07
N VAL A 301 -7.75 26.07 -2.20
CA VAL A 301 -8.64 26.30 -3.36
C VAL A 301 -10.08 25.88 -3.07
N HIS A 302 -10.30 24.84 -2.28
CA HIS A 302 -11.63 24.44 -1.85
C HIS A 302 -12.26 25.44 -0.87
N LEU A 303 -11.47 26.00 0.05
CA LEU A 303 -11.92 27.07 0.94
C LEU A 303 -12.24 28.32 0.13
N ALA A 304 -11.29 28.82 -0.68
CA ALA A 304 -11.45 30.04 -1.47
C ALA A 304 -12.62 30.00 -2.45
N SER A 305 -12.92 28.83 -3.02
CA SER A 305 -14.04 28.65 -3.96
C SER A 305 -15.39 28.41 -3.29
N GLY A 306 -15.46 28.33 -1.94
CA GLY A 306 -16.66 27.94 -1.22
C GLY A 306 -17.11 26.49 -1.49
N LYS A 307 -16.25 25.68 -2.10
CA LYS A 307 -16.50 24.24 -2.40
C LYS A 307 -15.95 23.36 -1.28
N PHE A 308 -16.36 23.64 -0.05
CA PHE A 308 -15.96 22.97 1.18
C PHE A 308 -17.17 22.76 2.09
N ALA A 309 -17.22 21.64 2.81
CA ALA A 309 -18.30 21.27 3.74
C ALA A 309 -19.70 21.30 3.12
N ARG A 310 -19.81 20.95 1.85
CA ARG A 310 -21.04 20.83 1.06
C ARG A 310 -21.04 19.49 0.33
N THR A 311 -22.23 18.93 0.13
CA THR A 311 -22.38 17.67 -0.65
C THR A 311 -21.72 17.79 -2.02
N GLY A 312 -20.91 16.80 -2.36
CA GLY A 312 -20.18 16.74 -3.61
C GLY A 312 -18.96 17.70 -3.72
N CYS A 313 -18.52 18.28 -2.61
CA CYS A 313 -17.46 19.28 -2.57
C CYS A 313 -16.42 18.98 -1.50
N GLY A 314 -15.14 19.19 -1.83
CA GLY A 314 -14.08 19.25 -0.83
C GLY A 314 -12.80 18.51 -1.21
N PRO A 315 -11.74 18.69 -0.39
CA PRO A 315 -10.48 17.99 -0.51
C PRO A 315 -10.59 16.61 0.17
N PHE A 316 -10.52 15.52 -0.59
CA PHE A 316 -10.67 14.16 -0.11
C PHE A 316 -9.35 13.38 -0.15
N SER A 317 -8.65 13.29 0.97
CA SER A 317 -7.49 12.41 1.11
C SER A 317 -7.93 10.96 1.25
N LEU A 318 -7.53 10.11 0.31
CA LEU A 318 -7.82 8.68 0.34
C LEU A 318 -6.74 7.91 1.08
N THR A 319 -7.13 7.25 2.15
CA THR A 319 -6.25 6.38 2.95
C THR A 319 -5.79 5.16 2.16
N GLY A 320 -4.50 4.88 2.20
CA GLY A 320 -3.92 3.74 1.50
C GLY A 320 -4.17 2.39 2.18
N GLN A 321 -4.21 2.34 3.51
CA GLN A 321 -4.33 1.12 4.32
C GLN A 321 -5.70 0.98 4.98
N PRO A 322 -6.13 -0.24 5.34
CA PRO A 322 -7.51 -0.51 5.73
C PRO A 322 -7.93 0.13 7.06
N ASN A 323 -6.98 0.38 7.97
CA ASN A 323 -7.23 0.99 9.27
C ASN A 323 -6.20 2.06 9.66
N ALA A 324 -5.58 2.72 8.69
CA ALA A 324 -4.70 3.86 9.02
C ALA A 324 -5.49 5.02 9.65
N MET A 325 -6.78 5.15 9.36
CA MET A 325 -7.68 6.10 10.02
C MET A 325 -7.85 5.74 11.50
N GLY A 326 -8.18 4.50 11.85
CA GLY A 326 -8.31 4.05 13.23
C GLY A 326 -7.01 4.22 14.04
N GLY A 327 -5.84 3.98 13.39
CA GLY A 327 -4.55 4.28 14.01
C GLY A 327 -4.36 5.77 14.33
N ARG A 328 -4.87 6.68 13.50
CA ARG A 328 -4.88 8.14 13.76
C ARG A 328 -5.85 8.50 14.89
N GLU A 329 -7.04 7.89 14.88
CA GLU A 329 -8.07 8.09 15.90
C GLU A 329 -7.57 7.77 17.31
N VAL A 330 -6.85 6.69 17.49
CA VAL A 330 -6.29 6.33 18.80
C VAL A 330 -5.08 7.17 19.23
N GLY A 331 -4.44 7.90 18.28
CA GLY A 331 -3.19 8.63 18.55
C GLY A 331 -1.93 7.82 18.26
N GLY A 332 -1.99 6.81 17.38
CA GLY A 332 -0.88 5.91 17.04
C GLY A 332 0.26 6.54 16.23
N LEU A 333 0.18 7.82 15.85
CA LEU A 333 1.29 8.60 15.29
C LEU A 333 2.10 9.28 16.41
N ALA A 334 3.41 9.33 16.28
CA ALA A 334 4.33 9.91 17.25
C ALA A 334 4.00 11.36 17.63
N THR A 335 3.37 12.10 16.72
CA THR A 335 3.00 13.51 16.88
C THR A 335 1.62 13.75 17.49
N MET A 336 0.90 12.71 17.88
CA MET A 336 -0.43 12.75 18.48
C MET A 336 -0.39 12.07 19.86
N LEU A 337 -1.24 12.48 20.81
CA LEU A 337 -1.29 11.86 22.13
C LEU A 337 -2.26 10.68 22.18
N ALA A 338 -3.56 10.97 22.14
CA ALA A 338 -4.63 9.97 22.15
C ALA A 338 -5.95 10.62 21.71
N ALA A 339 -6.83 9.87 21.02
CA ALA A 339 -8.19 10.32 20.66
C ALA A 339 -8.23 11.74 20.09
N HIS A 340 -7.40 12.04 19.09
CA HIS A 340 -7.18 13.35 18.46
C HIS A 340 -6.67 14.46 19.42
N MET A 341 -6.29 14.13 20.65
CA MET A 341 -5.59 15.04 21.56
C MET A 341 -4.12 15.16 21.20
N ASN A 342 -3.51 16.28 21.56
CA ASN A 342 -2.11 16.60 21.34
C ASN A 342 -1.34 16.64 22.68
N PHE A 343 -0.07 17.06 22.65
CA PHE A 343 0.77 17.18 23.85
C PHE A 343 0.63 18.56 24.53
N GLU A 344 -0.55 19.17 24.44
CA GLU A 344 -0.87 20.42 25.14
C GLU A 344 -1.18 20.13 26.63
N PRO A 345 -0.89 21.05 27.55
CA PRO A 345 -1.08 20.81 28.99
C PRO A 345 -2.49 20.34 29.36
N ALA A 346 -3.53 20.89 28.73
CA ALA A 346 -4.91 20.49 28.99
C ALA A 346 -5.20 19.06 28.54
N ASP A 347 -4.67 18.63 27.39
CA ASP A 347 -4.83 17.29 26.85
C ASP A 347 -4.04 16.28 27.68
N LEU A 348 -2.80 16.62 28.06
CA LEU A 348 -1.98 15.80 28.95
C LEU A 348 -2.70 15.54 30.28
N ALA A 349 -3.22 16.60 30.92
CA ALA A 349 -3.97 16.47 32.17
C ALA A 349 -5.22 15.59 32.03
N ARG A 350 -5.94 15.73 30.90
CA ARG A 350 -7.14 14.96 30.60
C ARG A 350 -6.83 13.46 30.43
N VAL A 351 -5.82 13.12 29.63
CA VAL A 351 -5.41 11.73 29.40
C VAL A 351 -4.83 11.10 30.68
N THR A 352 -4.05 11.87 31.46
CA THR A 352 -3.55 11.43 32.78
C THR A 352 -4.69 11.01 33.70
N ARG A 353 -5.76 11.83 33.80
CA ARG A 353 -6.94 11.49 34.63
C ARG A 353 -7.68 10.26 34.10
N PHE A 354 -7.87 10.16 32.79
CA PHE A 354 -8.63 9.07 32.21
C PHE A 354 -7.91 7.72 32.35
N TRP A 355 -6.61 7.66 32.03
CA TRP A 355 -5.84 6.42 32.15
C TRP A 355 -5.36 6.14 33.57
N GLY A 356 -5.47 7.10 34.51
CA GLY A 356 -5.01 6.94 35.90
C GLY A 356 -3.51 6.68 35.97
N THR A 357 -2.70 7.38 35.18
CA THR A 357 -1.24 7.17 35.10
C THR A 357 -0.47 8.43 35.45
N GLU A 358 0.64 8.26 36.20
CA GLU A 358 1.61 9.33 36.47
C GLU A 358 2.79 9.34 35.50
N ARG A 359 2.81 8.37 34.55
CA ARG A 359 3.92 8.13 33.63
C ARG A 359 3.67 8.63 32.21
N LEU A 360 2.60 9.40 31.99
CA LEU A 360 2.22 9.86 30.65
C LEU A 360 3.37 10.57 29.94
N ALA A 361 3.63 10.18 28.67
CA ALA A 361 4.59 10.88 27.80
C ALA A 361 4.23 12.38 27.70
N GLN A 362 5.21 13.25 27.93
CA GLN A 362 5.00 14.71 27.99
C GLN A 362 5.28 15.40 26.63
N THR A 363 5.93 14.71 25.71
CA THR A 363 6.35 15.26 24.40
C THR A 363 6.09 14.27 23.28
N PRO A 364 5.93 14.76 22.04
CA PRO A 364 5.92 13.91 20.85
C PRO A 364 7.15 13.00 20.78
N GLY A 365 6.97 11.83 20.17
CA GLY A 365 8.04 10.89 19.91
C GLY A 365 8.71 11.06 18.55
N LEU A 366 9.61 10.15 18.23
CA LEU A 366 10.34 10.10 16.97
C LEU A 366 9.42 9.60 15.85
N MET A 367 9.40 10.32 14.73
CA MET A 367 8.71 9.91 13.50
C MET A 367 9.48 8.76 12.83
N ALA A 368 8.81 7.94 12.02
CA ALA A 368 9.32 6.68 11.52
C ALA A 368 10.76 6.71 10.97
N VAL A 369 11.11 7.66 10.11
CA VAL A 369 12.47 7.75 9.53
C VAL A 369 13.49 8.11 10.61
N ASP A 370 13.17 9.08 11.47
CA ASP A 370 14.02 9.50 12.58
C ASP A 370 14.15 8.40 13.65
N LEU A 371 13.08 7.63 13.87
CA LEU A 371 13.07 6.49 14.79
C LEU A 371 14.11 5.43 14.39
N PHE A 372 14.10 5.01 13.12
CA PHE A 372 15.07 4.02 12.65
C PHE A 372 16.50 4.59 12.55
N ALA A 373 16.65 5.88 12.30
CA ALA A 373 17.93 6.56 12.40
C ALA A 373 18.44 6.58 13.86
N ALA A 374 17.57 6.82 14.84
CA ALA A 374 17.89 6.80 16.28
C ALA A 374 18.27 5.38 16.75
N ILE A 375 17.62 4.33 16.23
CA ILE A 375 18.06 2.94 16.46
C ILE A 375 19.50 2.76 15.94
N GLY A 376 19.78 3.21 14.71
CA GLY A 376 21.13 3.12 14.13
C GLY A 376 22.21 3.88 14.91
N ARG A 377 21.87 4.97 15.59
CA ARG A 377 22.76 5.71 16.48
C ARG A 377 22.85 5.09 17.89
N GLY A 378 22.04 4.08 18.16
CA GLY A 378 21.98 3.43 19.49
C GLY A 378 21.30 4.29 20.57
N GLU A 379 20.50 5.25 20.22
CA GLU A 379 19.66 6.05 21.11
C GLU A 379 18.40 5.27 21.54
N VAL A 380 17.78 4.57 20.58
CA VAL A 380 16.71 3.60 20.84
C VAL A 380 17.33 2.20 20.91
N LYS A 381 17.13 1.52 22.02
CA LYS A 381 17.72 0.22 22.36
C LYS A 381 16.75 -0.95 22.20
N ALA A 382 15.46 -0.66 22.21
CA ALA A 382 14.42 -1.66 22.00
C ALA A 382 13.37 -1.16 21.01
N VAL A 383 13.01 -2.00 20.04
CA VAL A 383 11.90 -1.71 19.14
C VAL A 383 10.96 -2.92 19.04
N TRP A 384 9.67 -2.68 19.23
CA TRP A 384 8.63 -3.66 18.98
C TRP A 384 7.90 -3.33 17.66
N ILE A 385 8.07 -4.16 16.66
CA ILE A 385 7.50 -4.01 15.32
C ILE A 385 6.27 -4.91 15.20
N MET A 386 5.14 -4.35 14.77
CA MET A 386 3.85 -5.03 14.75
C MET A 386 3.23 -5.05 13.36
N GLY A 387 3.16 -6.22 12.72
CA GLY A 387 2.47 -6.44 11.45
C GLY A 387 2.95 -5.59 10.27
N THR A 388 4.23 -5.19 10.25
CA THR A 388 4.83 -4.37 9.19
C THR A 388 6.29 -4.75 8.93
N ASN A 389 6.82 -4.38 7.76
CA ASN A 389 8.13 -4.79 7.27
C ASN A 389 9.04 -3.57 6.96
N PRO A 390 9.56 -2.86 8.00
CA PRO A 390 10.36 -1.64 7.83
C PRO A 390 11.65 -1.86 7.06
N ALA A 391 12.30 -3.04 7.14
CA ALA A 391 13.49 -3.38 6.35
C ALA A 391 13.26 -3.34 4.82
N VAL A 392 11.98 -3.29 4.40
CA VAL A 392 11.58 -3.13 2.99
C VAL A 392 10.93 -1.78 2.74
N SER A 393 10.02 -1.34 3.62
CA SER A 393 9.12 -0.23 3.34
C SER A 393 9.70 1.16 3.64
N LEU A 394 10.72 1.26 4.50
CA LEU A 394 11.39 2.53 4.79
C LEU A 394 12.42 2.90 3.72
N PRO A 395 12.64 4.20 3.46
CA PRO A 395 13.73 4.66 2.61
C PRO A 395 15.09 4.26 3.19
N ASP A 396 16.11 4.20 2.34
CA ASP A 396 17.45 3.71 2.70
C ASP A 396 17.42 2.36 3.45
N SER A 397 16.77 1.39 2.82
CA SER A 397 16.51 0.09 3.44
C SER A 397 17.76 -0.65 3.91
N HIS A 398 18.95 -0.30 3.40
CA HIS A 398 20.22 -0.83 3.89
C HIS A 398 20.57 -0.27 5.27
N ALA A 399 20.44 1.05 5.47
CA ALA A 399 20.64 1.68 6.77
C ALA A 399 19.64 1.17 7.82
N VAL A 400 18.38 0.96 7.41
CA VAL A 400 17.35 0.36 8.29
C VAL A 400 17.73 -1.06 8.70
N SER A 401 18.20 -1.89 7.77
CA SER A 401 18.65 -3.26 8.04
C SER A 401 19.85 -3.28 8.99
N GLN A 402 20.81 -2.37 8.80
CA GLN A 402 21.96 -2.21 9.71
C GLN A 402 21.55 -1.76 11.10
N ALA A 403 20.59 -0.82 11.19
CA ALA A 403 20.05 -0.35 12.46
C ALA A 403 19.36 -1.49 13.23
N LEU A 404 18.54 -2.30 12.57
CA LEU A 404 17.89 -3.46 13.17
C LEU A 404 18.90 -4.52 13.62
N ALA A 405 19.94 -4.78 12.82
CA ALA A 405 21.00 -5.74 13.17
C ALA A 405 21.81 -5.31 14.39
N ALA A 406 21.95 -4.00 14.61
CA ALA A 406 22.68 -3.43 15.75
C ALA A 406 21.79 -3.18 16.99
N CYS A 407 20.47 -3.28 16.86
CA CYS A 407 19.53 -3.00 17.95
C CYS A 407 19.61 -4.08 19.03
N PRO A 408 19.84 -3.73 20.30
CA PRO A 408 19.95 -4.72 21.37
C PRO A 408 18.72 -5.59 21.60
N LEU A 409 17.52 -5.04 21.34
CA LEU A 409 16.27 -5.78 21.45
C LEU A 409 15.31 -5.44 20.29
N VAL A 410 15.06 -6.41 19.44
CA VAL A 410 14.01 -6.35 18.41
C VAL A 410 12.94 -7.38 18.74
N ILE A 411 11.72 -6.93 18.98
CA ILE A 411 10.54 -7.75 19.19
C ILE A 411 9.65 -7.60 17.96
N ILE A 412 9.04 -8.68 17.46
CA ILE A 412 8.02 -8.60 16.42
C ILE A 412 6.74 -9.32 16.83
N SER A 413 5.61 -8.76 16.45
CA SER A 413 4.31 -9.46 16.34
C SER A 413 4.00 -9.61 14.86
N GLU A 414 3.95 -10.84 14.37
CA GLU A 414 3.91 -11.10 12.93
C GLU A 414 3.07 -12.33 12.59
N VAL A 415 2.50 -12.31 11.40
CA VAL A 415 1.72 -13.42 10.82
C VAL A 415 2.63 -14.37 10.04
N ALA A 416 3.56 -13.83 9.27
CA ALA A 416 4.48 -14.60 8.43
C ALA A 416 5.68 -15.11 9.24
N ALA A 417 6.11 -16.33 8.96
CA ALA A 417 7.27 -16.95 9.63
C ALA A 417 8.59 -16.30 9.22
N ASP A 418 8.71 -15.86 7.97
CA ASP A 418 9.90 -15.19 7.44
C ASP A 418 9.52 -13.91 6.68
N THR A 419 10.12 -12.81 7.11
CA THR A 419 10.14 -11.52 6.42
C THR A 419 11.55 -10.93 6.58
N GLU A 420 11.90 -9.93 5.78
CA GLU A 420 13.20 -9.26 5.92
C GLU A 420 13.40 -8.71 7.34
N THR A 421 12.37 -8.14 7.92
CA THR A 421 12.40 -7.60 9.30
C THR A 421 12.52 -8.71 10.35
N SER A 422 11.84 -9.84 10.16
CA SER A 422 11.83 -10.92 11.15
C SER A 422 13.19 -11.57 11.36
N ARG A 423 14.09 -11.45 10.39
CA ARG A 423 15.48 -11.97 10.47
C ARG A 423 16.32 -11.32 11.57
N TYR A 424 15.93 -10.11 11.99
CA TYR A 424 16.60 -9.36 13.07
C TYR A 424 15.96 -9.54 14.45
N ALA A 425 14.82 -10.26 14.53
CA ALA A 425 14.04 -10.34 15.75
C ALA A 425 14.63 -11.33 16.76
N HIS A 426 14.80 -10.86 18.01
CA HIS A 426 15.14 -11.67 19.17
C HIS A 426 13.90 -12.39 19.73
N ILE A 427 12.74 -11.72 19.69
CA ILE A 427 11.47 -12.30 20.14
C ILE A 427 10.45 -12.20 19.03
N ARG A 428 9.77 -13.33 18.71
CA ARG A 428 8.72 -13.36 17.71
C ARG A 428 7.43 -13.87 18.32
N PHE A 429 6.39 -13.03 18.30
CA PHE A 429 5.04 -13.37 18.74
C PHE A 429 4.16 -13.72 17.55
N PRO A 430 3.54 -14.90 17.51
CA PRO A 430 2.61 -15.30 16.46
C PRO A 430 1.29 -14.52 16.60
N ALA A 431 1.01 -13.68 15.61
CA ALA A 431 -0.19 -12.84 15.56
C ALA A 431 -1.29 -13.45 14.69
N LEU A 432 -2.56 -13.10 15.01
CA LEU A 432 -3.72 -13.47 14.20
C LEU A 432 -3.72 -12.73 12.86
N SER A 433 -4.23 -13.39 11.81
CA SER A 433 -4.41 -12.85 10.48
C SER A 433 -5.87 -12.46 10.20
N TRP A 434 -6.14 -12.01 8.98
CA TRP A 434 -7.50 -11.81 8.48
C TRP A 434 -8.28 -13.14 8.53
N GLY A 435 -9.54 -13.06 8.96
CA GLY A 435 -10.38 -14.23 9.20
C GLY A 435 -10.32 -14.75 10.63
N GLU A 436 -9.28 -14.42 11.40
CA GLU A 436 -9.03 -14.86 12.78
C GLU A 436 -9.22 -13.71 13.80
N LYS A 437 -9.06 -12.46 13.34
CA LYS A 437 -9.14 -11.23 14.16
C LYS A 437 -10.57 -10.79 14.45
N ASN A 438 -10.78 -10.27 15.65
CA ASN A 438 -12.03 -9.67 16.11
C ASN A 438 -11.80 -8.24 16.60
N GLY A 439 -12.45 -7.26 15.98
CA GLY A 439 -12.33 -5.86 16.35
C GLY A 439 -12.96 -4.91 15.32
N THR A 440 -12.44 -3.69 15.25
CA THR A 440 -12.97 -2.62 14.40
C THR A 440 -11.87 -2.03 13.49
N VAL A 441 -12.31 -1.48 12.36
CA VAL A 441 -11.47 -0.73 11.42
C VAL A 441 -12.20 0.51 10.95
N THR A 442 -11.47 1.59 10.65
CA THR A 442 -12.04 2.83 10.10
C THR A 442 -11.46 3.12 8.73
N ASN A 443 -12.33 3.31 7.72
CA ASN A 443 -11.96 3.56 6.33
C ASN A 443 -11.70 5.05 6.02
N SER A 444 -11.41 5.37 4.73
CA SER A 444 -11.07 6.73 4.28
C SER A 444 -12.15 7.78 4.53
N GLU A 445 -13.43 7.38 4.59
CA GLU A 445 -14.57 8.27 4.84
C GLU A 445 -15.01 8.31 6.31
N ARG A 446 -14.11 7.92 7.25
CA ARG A 446 -14.42 7.90 8.70
C ARG A 446 -15.47 6.85 9.09
N ARG A 447 -15.67 5.81 8.29
CA ARG A 447 -16.66 4.76 8.56
C ARG A 447 -16.01 3.64 9.36
N ILE A 448 -16.48 3.45 10.59
CA ILE A 448 -16.12 2.33 11.46
C ILE A 448 -16.90 1.10 11.02
N SER A 449 -16.23 -0.01 10.84
CA SER A 449 -16.82 -1.30 10.48
C SER A 449 -16.23 -2.42 11.33
N ARG A 450 -17.02 -3.45 11.58
CA ARG A 450 -16.57 -4.62 12.32
C ARG A 450 -15.74 -5.54 11.42
N GLN A 451 -14.59 -5.97 11.91
CA GLN A 451 -13.87 -7.13 11.39
C GLN A 451 -14.15 -8.32 12.30
N ARG A 452 -14.96 -9.27 11.83
CA ARG A 452 -15.39 -10.44 12.59
C ARG A 452 -14.59 -11.67 12.17
N PRO A 453 -14.20 -12.54 13.12
CA PRO A 453 -13.53 -13.80 12.82
C PRO A 453 -14.52 -14.81 12.22
N PHE A 454 -14.04 -15.62 11.30
CA PHE A 454 -14.75 -16.77 10.72
C PHE A 454 -13.86 -18.04 10.69
N LEU A 455 -12.60 -17.89 11.13
CA LEU A 455 -11.66 -18.99 11.31
C LEU A 455 -11.18 -19.02 12.76
N PRO A 456 -10.90 -20.21 13.32
CA PRO A 456 -10.27 -20.31 14.63
C PRO A 456 -8.82 -19.83 14.59
N PRO A 457 -8.26 -19.37 15.71
CA PRO A 457 -6.83 -19.08 15.83
C PRO A 457 -5.97 -20.28 15.49
N PRO A 458 -5.00 -20.18 14.55
CA PRO A 458 -4.14 -21.31 14.20
C PRO A 458 -2.97 -21.43 15.19
N GLY A 459 -2.64 -22.67 15.56
CA GLY A 459 -1.55 -22.95 16.49
C GLY A 459 -1.69 -22.17 17.78
N GLU A 460 -0.64 -21.48 18.16
CA GLU A 460 -0.61 -20.63 19.36
C GLU A 460 -0.80 -19.14 19.07
N ALA A 461 -1.20 -18.73 17.84
CA ALA A 461 -1.38 -17.34 17.47
C ALA A 461 -2.41 -16.63 18.35
N ARG A 462 -2.16 -15.35 18.67
CA ARG A 462 -3.01 -14.50 19.54
C ARG A 462 -3.24 -13.14 18.91
N ALA A 463 -4.32 -12.47 19.35
CA ALA A 463 -4.61 -11.09 18.98
C ALA A 463 -3.51 -10.13 19.50
N ASP A 464 -3.18 -9.10 18.71
CA ASP A 464 -2.11 -8.16 19.08
C ASP A 464 -2.44 -7.41 20.39
N TRP A 465 -3.69 -6.96 20.60
CA TRP A 465 -4.10 -6.33 21.87
C TRP A 465 -3.86 -7.26 23.08
N TRP A 466 -4.09 -8.56 22.92
CA TRP A 466 -3.84 -9.54 23.98
C TRP A 466 -2.34 -9.70 24.27
N ILE A 467 -1.52 -9.77 23.23
CA ILE A 467 -0.06 -9.84 23.37
C ILE A 467 0.45 -8.61 24.12
N ILE A 468 -0.02 -7.41 23.74
CA ILE A 468 0.32 -6.15 24.41
C ILE A 468 -0.10 -6.16 25.88
N ALA A 469 -1.33 -6.58 26.18
CA ALA A 469 -1.83 -6.64 27.55
C ALA A 469 -1.01 -7.62 28.42
N LYS A 470 -0.53 -8.75 27.84
CA LYS A 470 0.33 -9.68 28.58
C LYS A 470 1.74 -9.12 28.81
N VAL A 471 2.35 -8.46 27.83
CA VAL A 471 3.63 -7.75 28.04
C VAL A 471 3.46 -6.62 29.04
N ALA A 472 2.37 -5.86 28.99
CA ALA A 472 2.07 -4.83 29.98
C ALA A 472 1.97 -5.41 31.40
N LYS A 473 1.42 -6.61 31.54
CA LYS A 473 1.38 -7.33 32.82
C LYS A 473 2.80 -7.65 33.35
N GLU A 474 3.66 -8.18 32.47
CA GLU A 474 5.07 -8.46 32.84
C GLU A 474 5.82 -7.18 33.24
N LEU A 475 5.47 -6.02 32.65
CA LEU A 475 6.00 -4.70 33.01
C LEU A 475 5.42 -4.13 34.33
N GLY A 476 4.47 -4.82 34.97
CA GLY A 476 3.85 -4.40 36.23
C GLY A 476 2.57 -3.57 36.08
N PHE A 477 2.00 -3.47 34.88
CA PHE A 477 0.82 -2.64 34.58
C PHE A 477 -0.48 -3.44 34.44
N ALA A 478 -0.55 -4.63 35.06
CA ALA A 478 -1.69 -5.56 34.91
C ALA A 478 -3.07 -4.90 35.15
N HIS A 479 -3.16 -3.97 36.12
CA HIS A 479 -4.41 -3.30 36.49
C HIS A 479 -4.98 -2.42 35.39
N ALA A 480 -4.11 -1.82 34.54
CA ALA A 480 -4.51 -0.90 33.46
C ALA A 480 -4.83 -1.63 32.13
N PHE A 481 -4.48 -2.93 32.03
CA PHE A 481 -4.65 -3.78 30.84
C PHE A 481 -5.41 -5.05 31.18
N ALA A 482 -6.46 -4.93 32.01
CA ALA A 482 -7.21 -6.07 32.53
C ALA A 482 -8.26 -6.63 31.56
N TRP A 483 -8.32 -6.14 30.33
CA TRP A 483 -9.29 -6.54 29.32
C TRP A 483 -9.28 -8.05 29.06
N GLN A 484 -10.48 -8.62 28.92
CA GLN A 484 -10.70 -10.01 28.58
C GLN A 484 -11.23 -10.19 27.13
N HIS A 485 -11.75 -9.11 26.54
CA HIS A 485 -12.35 -9.13 25.20
C HIS A 485 -12.04 -7.82 24.43
N PRO A 486 -11.91 -7.85 23.09
CA PRO A 486 -11.63 -6.62 22.33
C PRO A 486 -12.74 -5.56 22.42
N HIS A 487 -13.98 -5.95 22.68
CA HIS A 487 -15.06 -5.03 23.01
C HIS A 487 -14.72 -4.09 24.18
N GLU A 488 -14.06 -4.59 25.22
CA GLU A 488 -13.68 -3.76 26.39
C GLU A 488 -12.61 -2.72 26.01
N VAL A 489 -11.68 -3.09 25.12
CA VAL A 489 -10.69 -2.17 24.56
C VAL A 489 -11.35 -1.09 23.72
N PHE A 490 -12.29 -1.48 22.87
CA PHE A 490 -13.08 -0.55 22.04
C PHE A 490 -13.91 0.41 22.90
N SER A 491 -14.62 -0.10 23.93
CA SER A 491 -15.42 0.71 24.85
C SER A 491 -14.58 1.75 25.59
N GLU A 492 -13.39 1.38 26.03
CA GLU A 492 -12.47 2.31 26.69
C GLU A 492 -12.00 3.40 25.72
N HIS A 493 -11.63 3.03 24.49
CA HIS A 493 -11.26 4.00 23.44
C HIS A 493 -12.41 4.94 23.12
N ALA A 494 -13.61 4.41 22.96
CA ALA A 494 -14.83 5.21 22.71
C ALA A 494 -15.11 6.18 23.86
N ALA A 495 -15.00 5.72 25.10
CA ALA A 495 -15.17 6.56 26.29
C ALA A 495 -14.13 7.70 26.35
N LEU A 496 -12.84 7.42 26.05
CA LEU A 496 -11.78 8.42 26.00
C LEU A 496 -12.06 9.52 24.97
N SER A 497 -12.64 9.18 23.81
CA SER A 497 -12.94 10.15 22.74
C SER A 497 -13.92 11.24 23.18
N GLY A 498 -14.89 10.88 24.04
CA GLY A 498 -15.87 11.82 24.59
C GLY A 498 -15.51 12.38 25.97
N PHE A 499 -14.45 11.86 26.61
CA PHE A 499 -14.07 12.29 27.96
C PHE A 499 -13.67 13.76 27.99
N GLU A 500 -14.44 14.60 28.71
CA GLU A 500 -14.28 16.05 28.76
C GLU A 500 -14.13 16.68 27.37
N ASN A 501 -14.92 16.21 26.38
CA ASN A 501 -14.84 16.71 25.01
C ASN A 501 -15.68 18.01 24.82
N GLU A 502 -16.91 18.04 25.29
CA GLU A 502 -17.82 19.20 25.18
C GLU A 502 -17.84 19.85 23.77
N GLY A 503 -17.64 19.06 22.70
CA GLY A 503 -17.56 19.54 21.33
C GLY A 503 -16.24 20.24 20.95
N GLN A 504 -15.21 20.18 21.79
CA GLN A 504 -13.89 20.79 21.52
C GLN A 504 -13.05 19.96 20.53
N ARG A 505 -13.32 18.66 20.43
CA ARG A 505 -12.64 17.76 19.49
C ARG A 505 -13.61 17.23 18.45
N ALA A 506 -13.15 17.15 17.21
CA ALA A 506 -13.94 16.64 16.10
C ALA A 506 -14.20 15.13 16.19
N PHE A 507 -13.23 14.37 16.70
CA PHE A 507 -13.36 12.93 16.91
C PHE A 507 -14.07 12.63 18.22
N ASP A 508 -15.28 12.07 18.12
CA ASP A 508 -16.10 11.65 19.25
C ASP A 508 -16.93 10.42 18.84
N ILE A 509 -16.66 9.30 19.47
CA ILE A 509 -17.43 8.06 19.33
C ILE A 509 -18.00 7.58 20.68
N SER A 510 -18.15 8.49 21.63
CA SER A 510 -18.61 8.21 22.99
C SER A 510 -20.03 7.59 23.03
N GLY A 511 -20.84 7.82 22.00
CA GLY A 511 -22.14 7.15 21.87
C GLY A 511 -22.04 5.62 21.67
N LEU A 512 -20.86 5.12 21.36
CA LEU A 512 -20.59 3.68 21.20
C LEU A 512 -19.93 3.05 22.45
N ALA A 513 -19.61 3.84 23.48
CA ALA A 513 -18.84 3.36 24.63
C ALA A 513 -19.62 2.37 25.50
N ASP A 514 -20.93 2.51 25.57
CA ASP A 514 -21.81 1.72 26.44
C ASP A 514 -22.53 0.58 25.72
N LEU A 515 -22.12 0.24 24.48
CA LEU A 515 -22.67 -0.91 23.77
C LEU A 515 -22.42 -2.18 24.58
N SER A 516 -23.43 -3.04 24.73
CA SER A 516 -23.18 -4.40 25.24
C SER A 516 -22.32 -5.18 24.23
N ARG A 517 -21.74 -6.29 24.67
CA ARG A 517 -20.96 -7.16 23.79
C ARG A 517 -21.80 -7.62 22.59
N GLU A 518 -23.06 -8.00 22.82
CA GLU A 518 -23.98 -8.45 21.78
C GLU A 518 -24.29 -7.31 20.79
N GLN A 519 -24.50 -6.09 21.28
CA GLN A 519 -24.70 -4.91 20.42
C GLN A 519 -23.46 -4.58 19.60
N TRP A 520 -22.27 -4.68 20.22
CA TRP A 520 -21.02 -4.46 19.52
C TRP A 520 -20.75 -5.56 18.47
N ASP A 521 -21.09 -6.83 18.77
CA ASP A 521 -20.93 -7.93 17.83
C ASP A 521 -21.76 -7.76 16.55
N VAL A 522 -22.92 -7.12 16.62
CA VAL A 522 -23.78 -6.84 15.47
C VAL A 522 -23.70 -5.40 14.97
N LEU A 523 -22.76 -4.60 15.45
CA LEU A 523 -22.60 -3.20 15.04
C LEU A 523 -22.47 -3.10 13.52
N GLU A 524 -23.38 -2.37 12.89
CA GLU A 524 -23.36 -2.06 11.46
C GLU A 524 -22.37 -0.92 11.16
N PRO A 525 -21.92 -0.80 9.91
CA PRO A 525 -20.97 0.23 9.51
C PRO A 525 -21.49 1.65 9.81
N ILE A 526 -20.78 2.41 10.64
CA ILE A 526 -21.17 3.74 11.08
C ILE A 526 -20.07 4.75 10.89
N ARG A 527 -20.42 5.96 10.45
CA ARG A 527 -19.45 7.05 10.21
C ARG A 527 -19.41 7.98 11.43
N TRP A 528 -18.22 8.22 11.96
CA TRP A 528 -18.06 9.16 13.07
C TRP A 528 -18.17 10.63 12.63
N PRO A 529 -18.58 11.58 13.50
CA PRO A 529 -18.75 11.42 14.95
C PRO A 529 -20.04 10.66 15.32
N VAL A 530 -19.99 9.94 16.44
CA VAL A 530 -21.12 9.28 17.09
C VAL A 530 -21.07 9.65 18.58
N SER A 531 -21.35 10.92 18.87
CA SER A 531 -21.27 11.44 20.23
C SER A 531 -22.50 11.08 21.07
N ARG A 532 -22.37 10.97 22.38
CA ARG A 532 -23.50 10.81 23.30
C ARG A 532 -24.49 11.98 23.22
N SER A 533 -24.00 13.18 22.88
CA SER A 533 -24.84 14.36 22.70
C SER A 533 -25.61 14.37 21.39
N GLY A 534 -25.32 13.45 20.46
CA GLY A 534 -25.90 13.45 19.12
C GLY A 534 -25.40 14.59 18.22
N SER A 535 -24.33 15.29 18.62
CA SER A 535 -23.76 16.40 17.84
C SER A 535 -23.21 15.90 16.50
N ALA A 536 -23.63 16.55 15.40
CA ALA A 536 -23.11 16.33 14.07
C ALA A 536 -21.73 17.00 13.91
N LEU A 537 -20.95 16.54 12.91
CA LEU A 537 -19.69 17.16 12.53
C LEU A 537 -19.95 18.50 11.86
N ASP A 538 -19.56 19.59 12.53
CA ASP A 538 -19.63 20.95 11.96
C ASP A 538 -18.30 21.27 11.26
N LEU A 539 -18.26 21.07 9.96
CA LEU A 539 -17.09 21.33 9.13
C LEU A 539 -16.88 22.82 8.81
N GLN A 540 -17.86 23.68 9.06
CA GLN A 540 -17.72 25.14 8.92
C GLN A 540 -16.96 25.76 10.10
N ARG A 541 -16.91 25.03 11.21
CA ARG A 541 -16.19 25.41 12.41
C ARG A 541 -14.75 24.91 12.34
N GLY A 542 -13.78 25.78 12.67
CA GLY A 542 -12.41 25.36 12.95
C GLY A 542 -12.27 24.82 14.39
N TRP A 543 -11.38 23.84 14.58
CA TRP A 543 -11.02 23.26 15.89
C TRP A 543 -9.76 23.90 16.48
N ARG A 544 -9.50 25.16 16.17
CA ARG A 544 -8.46 25.98 16.79
C ARG A 544 -9.06 26.81 17.92
N ALA A 545 -8.20 27.39 18.75
CA ALA A 545 -8.63 28.26 19.83
C ALA A 545 -9.50 29.44 19.31
N GLU A 546 -9.19 29.95 18.11
CA GLU A 546 -9.91 31.04 17.45
C GLU A 546 -11.23 30.60 16.81
N GLY A 547 -11.52 29.30 16.73
CA GLY A 547 -12.72 28.75 16.12
C GLY A 547 -12.86 28.97 14.61
N GLN A 548 -11.78 29.29 13.91
CA GLN A 548 -11.77 29.61 12.48
C GLN A 548 -10.99 28.58 11.66
N LEU A 549 -11.44 28.37 10.41
CA LEU A 549 -10.66 27.68 9.38
C LEU A 549 -9.52 28.59 8.91
N ARG A 550 -8.46 27.99 8.38
CA ARG A 550 -7.25 28.74 7.98
C ARG A 550 -6.84 28.41 6.56
N MET A 551 -6.53 29.41 5.76
CA MET A 551 -5.80 29.27 4.51
C MET A 551 -4.30 29.34 4.81
N VAL A 552 -3.57 28.30 4.49
CA VAL A 552 -2.12 28.25 4.78
C VAL A 552 -1.35 28.89 3.65
N PRO A 553 -0.55 29.96 3.90
CA PRO A 553 0.29 30.54 2.85
C PRO A 553 1.33 29.55 2.34
N ILE A 554 1.40 29.31 1.03
CA ILE A 554 2.26 28.32 0.39
C ILE A 554 3.19 28.97 -0.62
N THR A 555 4.48 28.66 -0.51
CA THR A 555 5.47 28.95 -1.55
C THR A 555 5.80 27.66 -2.26
N PRO A 556 5.38 27.45 -3.52
CA PRO A 556 5.76 26.26 -4.27
C PRO A 556 7.26 26.21 -4.49
N GLU A 557 7.89 25.12 -4.07
CA GLU A 557 9.33 24.91 -4.22
C GLU A 557 9.62 23.77 -5.18
N VAL A 558 10.74 23.87 -5.87
CA VAL A 558 11.30 22.74 -6.62
C VAL A 558 11.93 21.78 -5.63
N MET A 559 11.61 20.52 -5.79
CA MET A 559 11.93 19.43 -4.87
C MET A 559 13.41 19.26 -4.54
N GLN A 560 13.66 18.70 -3.33
CA GLN A 560 15.02 18.47 -2.82
C GLN A 560 15.74 17.34 -3.56
N ALA A 561 15.02 16.34 -4.08
CA ALA A 561 15.58 15.27 -4.93
C ALA A 561 15.88 15.83 -6.34
N ARG A 562 16.89 16.65 -6.44
CA ARG A 562 17.29 17.28 -7.71
C ARG A 562 17.95 16.27 -8.61
N ARG A 563 17.62 16.30 -9.91
CA ARG A 563 18.40 15.65 -10.95
C ARG A 563 19.86 16.09 -10.84
N GLN A 564 20.75 15.14 -10.86
CA GLN A 564 22.18 15.38 -10.91
C GLN A 564 22.73 14.88 -12.25
N PRO A 565 23.84 15.39 -12.76
CA PRO A 565 24.40 14.90 -14.03
C PRO A 565 24.60 13.39 -14.08
N LEU A 566 24.97 12.76 -12.94
CA LEU A 566 25.15 11.32 -12.82
C LEU A 566 23.83 10.54 -12.62
N TYR A 567 22.74 11.21 -12.21
CA TYR A 567 21.42 10.63 -11.93
C TYR A 567 20.35 11.52 -12.58
N PRO A 568 20.24 11.49 -13.93
CA PRO A 568 19.47 12.48 -14.69
C PRO A 568 17.96 12.20 -14.71
N LEU A 569 17.52 11.04 -14.24
CA LEU A 569 16.11 10.62 -14.26
C LEU A 569 15.48 10.70 -12.87
N VAL A 570 14.16 10.94 -12.84
CA VAL A 570 13.35 10.88 -11.61
C VAL A 570 12.61 9.56 -11.56
N LEU A 571 12.86 8.76 -10.51
CA LEU A 571 12.16 7.51 -10.27
C LEU A 571 10.93 7.75 -9.41
N ASN A 572 9.76 7.42 -9.95
CA ASN A 572 8.49 7.34 -9.24
C ASN A 572 8.22 5.89 -8.81
N SER A 573 7.60 5.72 -7.66
CA SER A 573 7.19 4.42 -7.14
C SER A 573 5.67 4.34 -7.00
N GLY A 574 5.10 3.13 -7.07
CA GLY A 574 3.66 2.98 -6.89
C GLY A 574 3.20 1.54 -6.73
N ARG A 575 1.90 1.40 -6.51
CA ARG A 575 1.24 0.10 -6.44
C ARG A 575 0.94 -0.42 -7.85
N ILE A 576 0.91 -1.75 -7.97
CA ILE A 576 0.31 -2.41 -9.12
C ILE A 576 -1.07 -2.97 -8.72
N ARG A 577 -1.85 -3.34 -9.73
CA ARG A 577 -3.26 -3.71 -9.61
C ARG A 577 -3.49 -4.88 -8.63
N ASP A 578 -2.67 -5.92 -8.72
CA ASP A 578 -2.94 -7.22 -8.10
C ASP A 578 -2.12 -7.47 -6.82
N GLN A 579 -1.11 -6.64 -6.50
CA GLN A 579 -0.24 -6.82 -5.34
C GLN A 579 -0.56 -5.85 -4.19
N TRP A 580 -0.14 -6.24 -2.98
CA TRP A 580 -0.32 -5.46 -1.77
C TRP A 580 0.97 -5.35 -0.95
N HIS A 581 1.42 -4.11 -0.68
CA HIS A 581 2.63 -3.77 0.09
C HIS A 581 3.82 -4.67 -0.22
N THR A 582 4.37 -5.40 0.78
CA THR A 582 5.53 -6.28 0.64
C THR A 582 5.18 -7.72 0.25
N MET A 583 4.00 -7.93 -0.31
CA MET A 583 3.51 -9.22 -0.87
C MET A 583 3.40 -10.37 0.13
N THR A 584 3.60 -10.18 1.41
CA THR A 584 3.53 -11.24 2.44
C THR A 584 2.22 -12.06 2.41
N ARG A 585 1.13 -11.48 1.89
CA ARG A 585 -0.14 -12.16 1.68
C ARG A 585 -0.42 -12.43 0.20
N THR A 586 -0.26 -11.43 -0.65
CA THR A 586 -0.64 -11.53 -2.07
C THR A 586 0.39 -12.28 -2.92
N GLY A 587 1.65 -12.30 -2.51
CA GLY A 587 2.73 -12.97 -3.23
C GLY A 587 2.64 -14.51 -3.22
N SER A 588 1.89 -15.10 -2.26
CA SER A 588 1.64 -16.54 -2.18
C SER A 588 0.44 -16.98 -3.05
N VAL A 589 -0.32 -16.03 -3.63
CA VAL A 589 -1.52 -16.32 -4.41
C VAL A 589 -1.19 -16.33 -5.91
N PRO A 590 -1.22 -17.50 -6.58
CA PRO A 590 -0.84 -17.61 -8.00
C PRO A 590 -1.61 -16.66 -8.90
N ARG A 591 -2.92 -16.52 -8.70
CA ARG A 591 -3.77 -15.60 -9.47
C ARG A 591 -3.28 -14.15 -9.41
N LEU A 592 -2.83 -13.69 -8.24
CA LEU A 592 -2.39 -12.30 -8.04
C LEU A 592 -0.96 -12.05 -8.58
N MET A 593 -0.19 -13.10 -8.85
CA MET A 593 1.14 -13.00 -9.46
C MET A 593 1.12 -13.05 -11.00
N GLN A 594 -0.04 -13.29 -11.63
CA GLN A 594 -0.11 -13.50 -13.09
C GLN A 594 -0.02 -12.20 -13.91
N HIS A 595 -0.50 -11.06 -13.37
CA HIS A 595 -0.58 -9.81 -14.13
C HIS A 595 0.81 -9.17 -14.31
N ILE A 596 1.55 -9.01 -13.21
CA ILE A 596 2.96 -8.57 -13.21
C ILE A 596 3.68 -9.49 -12.24
N ASP A 597 4.56 -10.34 -12.75
CA ASP A 597 5.19 -11.45 -12.04
C ASP A 597 6.65 -11.20 -11.66
N GLN A 598 7.21 -10.03 -12.02
CA GLN A 598 8.60 -9.67 -11.76
C GLN A 598 8.76 -8.15 -11.58
N PRO A 599 9.86 -7.69 -10.94
CA PRO A 599 10.18 -6.27 -10.91
C PRO A 599 10.28 -5.69 -12.30
N MET A 600 9.64 -4.54 -12.53
CA MET A 600 9.70 -3.85 -13.81
C MET A 600 10.01 -2.36 -13.65
N VAL A 601 10.47 -1.73 -14.74
CA VAL A 601 10.66 -0.29 -14.85
C VAL A 601 10.02 0.21 -16.14
N GLU A 602 9.08 1.14 -16.02
CA GLU A 602 8.52 1.86 -17.16
C GLU A 602 9.39 3.05 -17.54
N ILE A 603 9.60 3.25 -18.83
CA ILE A 603 10.42 4.32 -19.40
C ILE A 603 9.81 4.84 -20.70
N ALA A 604 9.92 6.15 -20.94
CA ALA A 604 9.50 6.76 -22.19
C ALA A 604 10.36 6.27 -23.39
N PRO A 605 9.78 6.16 -24.63
CA PRO A 605 10.52 5.68 -25.80
C PRO A 605 11.80 6.46 -26.10
N GLN A 606 11.76 7.80 -25.98
CA GLN A 606 12.93 8.65 -26.23
C GLN A 606 14.03 8.45 -25.20
N ASP A 607 13.69 8.25 -23.91
CA ASP A 607 14.65 7.97 -22.86
C ASP A 607 15.23 6.56 -23.01
N ALA A 608 14.41 5.58 -23.40
CA ALA A 608 14.85 4.22 -23.69
C ALA A 608 15.92 4.21 -24.79
N ALA A 609 15.67 4.93 -25.89
CA ALA A 609 16.65 5.10 -26.98
C ALA A 609 17.92 5.80 -26.50
N HIS A 610 17.80 6.87 -25.69
CA HIS A 610 18.93 7.65 -25.18
C HIS A 610 19.83 6.81 -24.28
N PHE A 611 19.25 6.00 -23.39
CA PHE A 611 20.01 5.17 -22.44
C PHE A 611 20.33 3.76 -22.96
N GLY A 612 19.94 3.42 -24.19
CA GLY A 612 20.23 2.14 -24.82
C GLY A 612 19.52 0.95 -24.14
N VAL A 613 18.34 1.16 -23.56
CA VAL A 613 17.54 0.08 -22.95
C VAL A 613 16.40 -0.30 -23.88
N GLU A 614 16.12 -1.61 -23.97
CA GLU A 614 15.14 -2.17 -24.90
C GLU A 614 13.92 -2.72 -24.15
N ASN A 615 12.75 -2.68 -24.80
CA ASN A 615 11.55 -3.27 -24.24
C ASN A 615 11.72 -4.78 -24.02
N GLY A 616 11.36 -5.24 -22.81
CA GLY A 616 11.57 -6.65 -22.41
C GLY A 616 12.98 -7.01 -22.00
N GLY A 617 13.96 -6.12 -22.19
CA GLY A 617 15.33 -6.29 -21.67
C GLY A 617 15.41 -6.12 -20.15
N LEU A 618 16.58 -6.43 -19.57
CA LEU A 618 16.86 -6.14 -18.18
C LEU A 618 17.70 -4.87 -18.04
N ALA A 619 17.42 -4.09 -16.99
CA ALA A 619 18.20 -2.89 -16.69
C ALA A 619 18.59 -2.83 -15.22
N ARG A 620 19.72 -2.17 -14.95
CA ARG A 620 20.14 -1.74 -13.62
C ARG A 620 19.71 -0.29 -13.40
N ILE A 621 18.94 -0.07 -12.37
CA ILE A 621 18.55 1.26 -11.90
C ILE A 621 19.39 1.55 -10.66
N SER A 622 20.09 2.66 -10.61
CA SER A 622 20.95 3.01 -9.48
C SER A 622 20.76 4.44 -9.01
N SER A 623 20.95 4.63 -7.72
CA SER A 623 21.06 5.91 -7.02
C SER A 623 22.37 5.93 -6.22
N PRO A 624 22.74 7.04 -5.55
CA PRO A 624 23.86 7.04 -4.62
C PRO A 624 23.78 6.01 -3.49
N ARG A 625 22.58 5.44 -3.24
CA ARG A 625 22.32 4.53 -2.11
C ARG A 625 22.33 3.05 -2.46
N GLY A 626 22.02 2.71 -3.72
CA GLY A 626 21.96 1.31 -4.09
C GLY A 626 21.63 1.07 -5.55
N VAL A 627 21.37 -0.19 -5.85
CA VAL A 627 21.06 -0.69 -7.20
C VAL A 627 19.88 -1.66 -7.12
N MET A 628 18.98 -1.57 -8.09
CA MET A 628 17.97 -2.60 -8.34
C MET A 628 18.06 -3.09 -9.80
N VAL A 629 17.55 -4.30 -10.03
CA VAL A 629 17.40 -4.89 -11.36
C VAL A 629 15.92 -5.06 -11.67
N ALA A 630 15.51 -4.65 -12.88
CA ALA A 630 14.12 -4.73 -13.30
C ALA A 630 14.01 -4.99 -14.81
N ARG A 631 12.87 -5.57 -15.22
CA ARG A 631 12.48 -5.72 -16.62
C ARG A 631 12.04 -4.39 -17.20
N VAL A 632 12.56 -4.01 -18.34
CA VAL A 632 12.22 -2.74 -19.01
C VAL A 632 10.87 -2.86 -19.72
N VAL A 633 10.02 -1.86 -19.52
CA VAL A 633 8.76 -1.65 -20.24
C VAL A 633 8.83 -0.27 -20.89
N VAL A 634 9.01 -0.25 -22.19
CA VAL A 634 8.99 1.00 -22.97
C VAL A 634 7.55 1.37 -23.26
N THR A 635 7.11 2.53 -22.82
CA THR A 635 5.71 2.95 -22.95
C THR A 635 5.56 4.45 -23.15
N GLY A 636 4.62 4.84 -24.06
CA GLY A 636 4.24 6.24 -24.28
C GLY A 636 3.43 6.85 -23.13
N SER A 637 2.99 6.04 -22.16
CA SER A 637 2.26 6.53 -20.99
C SER A 637 3.17 7.17 -19.95
N GLN A 638 4.48 6.99 -20.07
CA GLN A 638 5.49 7.54 -19.18
C GLN A 638 6.01 8.89 -19.70
N ARG A 639 6.05 9.91 -18.81
CA ARG A 639 6.63 11.23 -19.13
C ARG A 639 8.14 11.10 -19.33
N PRO A 640 8.72 11.75 -20.36
CA PRO A 640 10.18 11.83 -20.54
C PRO A 640 10.90 12.41 -19.32
N GLY A 641 12.09 11.85 -19.03
CA GLY A 641 12.89 12.20 -17.85
C GLY A 641 12.43 11.55 -16.56
N SER A 642 11.43 10.65 -16.62
CA SER A 642 10.86 9.97 -15.47
C SER A 642 10.79 8.46 -15.69
N LEU A 643 10.96 7.73 -14.60
CA LEU A 643 10.80 6.27 -14.54
C LEU A 643 9.69 5.92 -13.54
N PHE A 644 9.08 4.75 -13.70
CA PHE A 644 8.19 4.18 -12.71
C PHE A 644 8.57 2.74 -12.39
N THR A 645 8.58 2.39 -11.09
CA THR A 645 8.81 1.03 -10.61
C THR A 645 7.80 0.66 -9.53
N PRO A 646 7.22 -0.55 -9.56
CA PRO A 646 6.37 -1.05 -8.48
C PRO A 646 7.10 -1.16 -7.15
N MET A 647 6.41 -0.84 -6.05
CA MET A 647 6.99 -0.81 -4.70
C MET A 647 7.01 -2.17 -3.98
N HIS A 648 6.54 -3.25 -4.60
CA HIS A 648 6.15 -4.46 -3.90
C HIS A 648 7.28 -5.45 -3.66
N TRP A 649 8.21 -5.59 -4.61
CA TRP A 649 9.27 -6.58 -4.53
C TRP A 649 10.27 -6.31 -3.41
N ASN A 650 10.72 -7.40 -2.81
CA ASN A 650 11.61 -7.43 -1.67
C ASN A 650 12.50 -8.69 -1.74
N ASP A 651 13.38 -8.90 -0.76
CA ASP A 651 14.38 -9.96 -0.79
C ASP A 651 13.79 -11.38 -0.61
N CYS A 652 12.51 -11.52 -0.23
CA CYS A 652 11.79 -12.80 -0.25
C CYS A 652 11.26 -13.17 -1.65
N PHE A 653 11.07 -12.18 -2.53
CA PHE A 653 10.48 -12.35 -3.86
C PHE A 653 11.42 -11.99 -5.02
N ALA A 654 12.50 -11.27 -4.76
CA ALA A 654 13.46 -10.91 -5.82
C ALA A 654 14.82 -10.53 -5.24
N ARG A 655 15.89 -11.05 -5.81
CA ARG A 655 17.22 -10.53 -5.50
C ARG A 655 17.42 -9.18 -6.20
N GLN A 656 17.77 -8.13 -5.44
CA GLN A 656 17.91 -6.76 -5.94
C GLN A 656 16.66 -6.20 -6.63
N GLY A 657 15.46 -6.60 -6.18
CA GLY A 657 14.18 -6.05 -6.68
C GLY A 657 13.59 -4.92 -5.82
N LYS A 658 14.26 -4.55 -4.71
CA LYS A 658 13.73 -3.65 -3.69
C LYS A 658 13.98 -2.18 -4.03
N ILE A 659 12.90 -1.40 -4.31
CA ILE A 659 13.02 0.00 -4.69
C ILE A 659 13.56 0.90 -3.56
N ASN A 660 13.21 0.61 -2.31
CA ASN A 660 13.63 1.45 -1.17
C ASN A 660 15.13 1.34 -0.83
N SER A 661 15.87 0.44 -1.52
CA SER A 661 17.33 0.51 -1.55
C SER A 661 17.88 1.72 -2.32
N LEU A 662 17.06 2.35 -3.17
CA LEU A 662 17.42 3.52 -3.97
C LEU A 662 16.97 4.83 -3.33
N VAL A 663 15.90 4.82 -2.54
CA VAL A 663 15.21 6.01 -2.02
C VAL A 663 16.00 6.65 -0.89
N ALA A 664 16.21 7.98 -0.97
CA ALA A 664 16.85 8.75 0.09
C ALA A 664 15.88 9.01 1.26
N PRO A 665 16.37 9.08 2.51
CA PRO A 665 15.54 9.35 3.69
C PRO A 665 15.22 10.84 3.85
N VAL A 666 14.79 11.49 2.77
CA VAL A 666 14.31 12.88 2.77
C VAL A 666 12.84 12.86 3.18
N VAL A 667 12.44 13.76 4.07
CA VAL A 667 11.08 13.82 4.62
C VAL A 667 10.47 15.20 4.49
N ASP A 668 9.14 15.26 4.50
CA ASP A 668 8.38 16.49 4.70
C ASP A 668 8.66 17.03 6.12
N PRO A 669 9.05 18.31 6.27
CA PRO A 669 9.47 18.85 7.57
C PRO A 669 8.34 18.95 8.61
N HIS A 670 7.10 18.98 8.16
CA HIS A 670 5.93 19.10 9.04
C HIS A 670 5.35 17.74 9.44
N SER A 671 5.33 16.80 8.50
CA SER A 671 4.67 15.51 8.68
C SER A 671 5.65 14.34 8.91
N GLY A 672 6.95 14.52 8.62
CA GLY A 672 7.92 13.43 8.62
C GLY A 672 7.67 12.35 7.57
N GLN A 673 6.81 12.64 6.58
CA GLN A 673 6.51 11.68 5.50
C GLN A 673 7.67 11.62 4.51
N PRO A 674 8.18 10.41 4.16
CA PRO A 674 9.30 10.31 3.23
C PRO A 674 8.91 10.58 1.78
N GLU A 675 9.85 11.17 1.05
CA GLU A 675 9.76 11.48 -0.37
C GLU A 675 10.03 10.24 -1.23
N SER A 676 9.02 9.39 -1.41
CA SER A 676 9.17 8.11 -2.11
C SER A 676 8.86 8.17 -3.61
N LYS A 677 8.50 9.36 -4.14
CA LYS A 677 8.04 9.54 -5.53
C LYS A 677 9.05 10.18 -6.47
N GLN A 678 10.22 10.56 -5.97
CA GLN A 678 11.09 11.46 -6.72
C GLN A 678 12.57 11.25 -6.41
N THR A 679 12.99 10.00 -6.52
CA THR A 679 14.38 9.62 -6.34
C THR A 679 15.16 9.89 -7.61
N ALA A 680 16.28 10.62 -7.51
CA ALA A 680 17.22 10.81 -8.62
C ALA A 680 17.96 9.50 -8.92
N VAL A 681 17.87 9.02 -10.16
CA VAL A 681 18.44 7.75 -10.58
C VAL A 681 19.08 7.84 -11.97
N ARG A 682 19.92 6.84 -12.28
CA ARG A 682 20.32 6.48 -13.64
C ARG A 682 19.83 5.08 -13.98
N ILE A 683 19.64 4.83 -15.28
CA ILE A 683 19.35 3.51 -15.83
C ILE A 683 20.46 3.10 -16.80
N ALA A 684 20.79 1.83 -16.81
CA ALA A 684 21.72 1.24 -17.78
C ALA A 684 21.26 -0.16 -18.17
N PRO A 685 21.44 -0.58 -19.43
CA PRO A 685 21.11 -1.96 -19.83
C PRO A 685 21.95 -2.97 -19.06
N TRP A 686 21.34 -4.10 -18.74
CA TRP A 686 22.06 -5.28 -18.26
C TRP A 686 21.71 -6.46 -19.15
N GLN A 687 22.71 -7.01 -19.80
CA GLN A 687 22.61 -8.14 -20.72
C GLN A 687 23.28 -9.35 -20.08
N PRO A 688 22.56 -10.14 -19.26
CA PRO A 688 23.11 -11.37 -18.71
C PRO A 688 23.42 -12.36 -19.85
N GLN A 689 24.38 -13.26 -19.64
CA GLN A 689 24.73 -14.26 -20.65
C GLN A 689 23.58 -15.24 -20.90
N TRP A 690 22.73 -15.47 -19.88
CA TRP A 690 21.54 -16.30 -20.01
C TRP A 690 20.42 -15.84 -19.08
N GLN A 691 19.20 -16.22 -19.43
CA GLN A 691 18.00 -16.14 -18.58
C GLN A 691 17.30 -17.49 -18.60
N GLY A 692 16.51 -17.83 -17.54
CA GLY A 692 15.84 -19.11 -17.50
C GLY A 692 14.71 -19.19 -16.50
N GLU A 693 13.85 -20.21 -16.67
CA GLU A 693 12.79 -20.56 -15.75
C GLU A 693 13.14 -21.83 -15.00
N PHE A 694 13.02 -21.80 -13.69
CA PHE A 694 13.40 -22.85 -12.77
C PHE A 694 12.22 -23.27 -11.91
N PHE A 695 11.99 -24.58 -11.83
CA PHE A 695 10.96 -25.19 -10.98
C PHE A 695 11.59 -26.32 -10.14
N SER A 696 11.24 -26.37 -8.85
CA SER A 696 11.72 -27.43 -7.96
C SER A 696 10.72 -27.72 -6.84
N ARG A 697 10.65 -28.99 -6.39
CA ARG A 697 9.85 -29.38 -5.22
C ARG A 697 10.50 -28.96 -3.90
N ALA A 698 11.81 -28.87 -3.87
CA ALA A 698 12.56 -28.47 -2.68
C ALA A 698 13.30 -27.15 -2.95
N PRO A 699 13.54 -26.34 -1.93
CA PRO A 699 14.39 -25.18 -2.08
C PRO A 699 15.80 -25.58 -2.52
N VAL A 700 16.35 -24.80 -3.46
CA VAL A 700 17.71 -24.97 -3.96
C VAL A 700 18.50 -23.72 -3.61
N GLU A 701 19.66 -23.91 -2.99
CA GLU A 701 20.56 -22.81 -2.72
C GLU A 701 21.19 -22.35 -4.04
N LEU A 702 20.89 -21.10 -4.42
CA LEU A 702 21.39 -20.49 -5.65
C LEU A 702 22.64 -19.66 -5.39
N PRO A 703 23.62 -19.67 -6.32
CA PRO A 703 24.80 -18.80 -6.23
C PRO A 703 24.46 -17.33 -6.00
N ARG A 704 25.26 -16.64 -5.16
CA ARG A 704 24.99 -15.25 -4.76
C ARG A 704 25.07 -14.23 -5.90
N HIS A 705 25.76 -14.54 -7.00
CA HIS A 705 25.88 -13.66 -8.15
C HIS A 705 24.69 -13.72 -9.10
N LEU A 706 23.80 -14.72 -8.99
CA LEU A 706 22.60 -14.84 -9.82
C LEU A 706 21.51 -13.87 -9.37
N HIS A 707 20.79 -13.30 -10.31
CA HIS A 707 19.54 -12.62 -10.07
C HIS A 707 18.38 -13.60 -10.20
N TRP A 708 17.36 -13.44 -9.36
CA TRP A 708 16.19 -14.28 -9.38
C TRP A 708 14.94 -13.51 -8.94
N TRP A 709 13.79 -13.94 -9.46
CA TRP A 709 12.46 -13.49 -9.07
C TRP A 709 11.59 -14.71 -8.82
N ARG A 710 10.93 -14.73 -7.66
CA ARG A 710 10.02 -15.82 -7.24
C ARG A 710 8.62 -15.56 -7.77
N LYS A 711 7.98 -16.60 -8.35
CA LYS A 711 6.58 -16.65 -8.74
C LYS A 711 5.82 -17.61 -7.83
N ALA A 712 4.54 -17.32 -7.58
CA ALA A 712 3.71 -18.21 -6.77
C ALA A 712 3.36 -19.49 -7.54
N ALA A 713 3.74 -20.63 -7.00
CA ALA A 713 3.39 -21.95 -7.52
C ALA A 713 3.10 -22.88 -6.33
N PRO A 714 1.88 -23.41 -6.17
CA PRO A 714 1.51 -24.24 -5.02
C PRO A 714 2.42 -25.47 -4.87
N GLY A 715 3.07 -25.61 -3.70
CA GLY A 715 3.95 -26.73 -3.38
C GLY A 715 5.22 -26.81 -4.21
N LEU A 716 5.61 -25.73 -4.91
CA LEU A 716 6.80 -25.66 -5.76
C LEU A 716 7.54 -24.34 -5.55
N HIS A 717 8.85 -24.38 -5.79
CA HIS A 717 9.71 -23.20 -5.96
C HIS A 717 9.78 -22.89 -7.44
N HIS A 718 9.14 -21.81 -7.88
CA HIS A 718 9.19 -21.31 -9.25
C HIS A 718 9.98 -19.99 -9.27
N LEU A 719 11.08 -19.96 -9.99
CA LEU A 719 11.98 -18.80 -10.11
C LEU A 719 12.27 -18.50 -11.57
N THR A 720 12.24 -17.23 -11.92
CA THR A 720 12.93 -16.73 -13.10
C THR A 720 14.37 -16.37 -12.70
N LEU A 721 15.37 -16.83 -13.42
CA LEU A 721 16.80 -16.64 -13.15
C LEU A 721 17.45 -15.83 -14.26
N ALA A 722 18.49 -15.08 -13.91
CA ALA A 722 19.35 -14.41 -14.87
C ALA A 722 20.79 -14.30 -14.32
N GLY A 723 21.78 -14.48 -15.17
CA GLY A 723 23.15 -14.41 -14.70
C GLY A 723 24.21 -14.46 -15.79
N ASP A 724 25.45 -14.24 -15.34
CA ASP A 724 26.66 -14.42 -16.12
C ASP A 724 27.37 -15.74 -15.69
N GLY A 725 28.08 -16.37 -16.58
CA GLY A 725 28.71 -17.68 -16.33
C GLY A 725 27.71 -18.83 -16.47
N THR A 726 28.04 -20.00 -15.91
CA THR A 726 27.21 -21.22 -16.05
C THR A 726 26.61 -21.62 -14.72
N ILE A 727 25.34 -22.09 -14.73
CA ILE A 727 24.65 -22.69 -13.57
C ILE A 727 24.54 -24.22 -13.69
N GLN A 728 25.03 -24.78 -14.81
CA GLN A 728 24.85 -26.20 -15.11
C GLN A 728 25.49 -27.11 -14.08
N ALA A 729 26.74 -26.80 -13.68
CA ALA A 729 27.46 -27.61 -12.72
C ALA A 729 26.76 -27.66 -11.34
N GLU A 730 26.24 -26.53 -10.89
CA GLU A 730 25.51 -26.41 -9.62
C GLU A 730 24.21 -27.21 -9.64
N LEU A 731 23.43 -27.11 -10.72
CA LEU A 731 22.16 -27.85 -10.85
C LEU A 731 22.41 -29.35 -11.00
N LEU A 732 23.41 -29.76 -11.75
CA LEU A 732 23.80 -31.16 -11.84
C LEU A 732 24.28 -31.73 -10.50
N ALA A 733 25.03 -30.95 -9.71
CA ALA A 733 25.45 -31.34 -8.37
C ALA A 733 24.25 -31.48 -7.41
N VAL A 734 23.20 -30.62 -7.53
CA VAL A 734 21.95 -30.77 -6.79
C VAL A 734 21.27 -32.11 -7.16
N CYS A 735 21.15 -32.40 -8.44
CA CYS A 735 20.53 -33.65 -8.92
C CYS A 735 21.32 -34.89 -8.46
N GLN A 736 22.64 -34.83 -8.47
CA GLN A 736 23.51 -35.93 -8.00
C GLN A 736 23.34 -36.18 -6.50
N ARG A 737 23.32 -35.13 -5.68
CA ARG A 737 23.06 -35.27 -4.23
C ARG A 737 21.67 -35.86 -3.95
N GLY A 738 20.65 -35.57 -4.78
CA GLY A 738 19.33 -36.13 -4.69
C GLY A 738 19.20 -37.57 -5.23
N GLY A 739 20.23 -38.10 -5.90
CA GLY A 739 20.17 -39.39 -6.56
C GLY A 739 19.20 -39.46 -7.75
N TRP A 740 18.89 -38.33 -8.36
CA TRP A 740 17.86 -38.17 -9.38
C TRP A 740 18.35 -38.56 -10.77
N GLN A 741 17.46 -39.16 -11.54
CA GLN A 741 17.69 -39.38 -12.96
C GLN A 741 17.55 -38.07 -13.72
N ILE A 742 18.46 -37.79 -14.62
CA ILE A 742 18.50 -36.53 -15.37
C ILE A 742 18.26 -36.72 -16.85
N GLN A 743 17.58 -35.79 -17.46
CA GLN A 743 17.48 -35.59 -18.91
C GLN A 743 17.93 -34.18 -19.24
N VAL A 744 18.83 -34.07 -20.20
CA VAL A 744 19.38 -32.78 -20.63
C VAL A 744 19.20 -32.64 -22.15
N ALA A 745 18.80 -31.45 -22.58
CA ALA A 745 18.86 -31.03 -23.97
C ALA A 745 19.73 -29.76 -24.06
N SER A 746 20.59 -29.71 -25.06
CA SER A 746 21.40 -28.54 -25.33
C SER A 746 21.45 -28.30 -26.83
N LEU A 747 21.11 -27.08 -27.25
CA LEU A 747 21.15 -26.67 -28.65
C LEU A 747 21.59 -25.19 -28.73
N GLY A 748 22.77 -24.95 -29.23
CA GLY A 748 23.32 -23.59 -29.27
C GLY A 748 23.42 -22.99 -27.86
N GLU A 749 22.76 -21.87 -27.66
CA GLU A 749 22.73 -21.14 -26.36
C GLU A 749 21.62 -21.63 -25.42
N THR A 750 20.81 -22.62 -25.82
CA THR A 750 19.75 -23.19 -24.97
C THR A 750 20.25 -24.37 -24.19
N TRP A 751 19.85 -24.46 -22.92
CA TRP A 751 20.13 -25.60 -22.06
C TRP A 751 18.93 -25.91 -21.17
N HIS A 752 18.42 -27.14 -21.28
CA HIS A 752 17.24 -27.60 -20.56
C HIS A 752 17.59 -28.83 -19.74
N LEU A 753 17.09 -28.92 -18.52
CA LEU A 753 17.29 -29.99 -17.57
C LEU A 753 15.97 -30.43 -16.95
N LEU A 754 15.70 -31.71 -16.94
CA LEU A 754 14.67 -32.34 -16.12
C LEU A 754 15.33 -33.37 -15.21
N ALA A 755 14.90 -33.38 -13.93
CA ALA A 755 15.37 -34.35 -12.94
C ALA A 755 14.20 -35.12 -12.33
N TRP A 756 14.36 -36.41 -12.21
CA TRP A 756 13.30 -37.35 -11.83
C TRP A 756 13.75 -38.23 -10.66
N ASP A 757 12.85 -38.42 -9.69
CA ASP A 757 12.98 -39.41 -8.63
C ASP A 757 11.86 -40.45 -8.76
N ASN A 758 12.21 -41.72 -9.03
CA ASN A 758 11.24 -42.81 -9.21
C ASN A 758 10.05 -42.44 -10.14
N GLY A 759 10.35 -41.79 -11.26
CA GLY A 759 9.35 -41.35 -12.24
C GLY A 759 8.57 -40.08 -11.86
N ARG A 760 8.86 -39.49 -10.70
CA ARG A 760 8.29 -38.23 -10.26
C ARG A 760 9.20 -37.06 -10.64
N LEU A 761 8.66 -36.01 -11.26
CA LEU A 761 9.42 -34.80 -11.61
C LEU A 761 9.81 -34.05 -10.35
N MET A 762 11.09 -33.83 -10.12
CA MET A 762 11.66 -33.15 -8.96
C MET A 762 12.15 -31.74 -9.26
N LEU A 763 12.75 -31.56 -10.45
CA LEU A 763 13.31 -30.28 -10.89
C LEU A 763 13.19 -30.12 -12.40
N GLY A 764 12.91 -28.91 -12.87
CA GLY A 764 12.95 -28.52 -14.26
C GLY A 764 13.62 -27.17 -14.42
N PHE A 765 14.49 -27.02 -15.42
CA PHE A 765 15.14 -25.78 -15.76
C PHE A 765 15.25 -25.61 -17.28
N TRP A 766 14.88 -24.44 -17.77
CA TRP A 766 14.95 -24.04 -19.18
C TRP A 766 15.68 -22.72 -19.29
N SER A 767 16.77 -22.65 -20.03
CA SER A 767 17.54 -21.43 -20.23
C SER A 767 17.90 -21.15 -21.67
N ALA A 768 18.01 -19.87 -21.99
CA ALA A 768 18.46 -19.35 -23.27
C ALA A 768 19.13 -17.99 -23.06
N ARG A 769 19.64 -17.36 -24.11
CA ARG A 769 20.19 -15.99 -24.07
C ARG A 769 19.15 -14.95 -23.63
N SER A 770 17.93 -15.06 -24.11
CA SER A 770 16.75 -14.32 -23.66
C SER A 770 15.85 -15.23 -22.82
N LEU A 771 14.94 -14.66 -22.04
CA LEU A 771 14.00 -15.47 -21.26
C LEU A 771 13.21 -16.42 -22.19
N PRO A 772 13.29 -17.74 -21.97
CA PRO A 772 12.60 -18.70 -22.84
C PRO A 772 11.08 -18.59 -22.68
N ASP A 773 10.37 -18.62 -23.79
CA ASP A 773 8.91 -18.72 -23.80
C ASP A 773 8.49 -20.17 -23.52
N ILE A 774 8.15 -20.48 -22.27
CA ILE A 774 7.74 -21.83 -21.87
C ILE A 774 6.28 -21.82 -21.39
N ASP A 775 5.59 -22.96 -21.60
CA ASP A 775 4.24 -23.19 -21.07
C ASP A 775 4.32 -23.58 -19.58
N SER A 776 4.27 -22.60 -18.70
CA SER A 776 4.24 -22.84 -17.24
C SER A 776 3.05 -23.74 -16.83
N GLY A 777 1.93 -23.73 -17.56
CA GLY A 777 0.80 -24.61 -17.30
C GLY A 777 1.10 -26.08 -17.58
N LEU A 778 1.81 -26.36 -18.68
CA LEU A 778 2.32 -27.72 -18.99
C LEU A 778 3.23 -28.21 -17.86
N ILE A 779 4.16 -27.34 -17.43
CA ILE A 779 5.14 -27.69 -16.39
C ILE A 779 4.46 -27.94 -15.05
N LEU A 780 3.54 -27.05 -14.62
CA LEU A 780 2.79 -27.23 -13.38
C LEU A 780 1.94 -28.52 -13.39
N ARG A 781 1.32 -28.85 -14.53
CA ARG A 781 0.60 -30.13 -14.69
C ARG A 781 1.55 -31.34 -14.55
N ALA A 782 2.74 -31.27 -15.14
CA ALA A 782 3.75 -32.32 -15.06
C ALA A 782 4.28 -32.52 -13.62
N PHE A 783 4.38 -31.45 -12.84
CA PHE A 783 4.69 -31.56 -11.41
C PHE A 783 3.51 -32.14 -10.61
N ALA A 784 2.27 -31.82 -10.96
CA ALA A 784 1.09 -32.41 -10.30
C ALA A 784 0.94 -33.88 -10.64
N GLN A 785 1.07 -34.25 -11.92
CA GLN A 785 0.97 -35.61 -12.43
C GLN A 785 2.08 -35.86 -13.44
N SER A 786 3.09 -36.60 -13.04
CA SER A 786 4.27 -36.86 -13.88
C SER A 786 3.90 -37.53 -15.21
N PRO A 787 4.48 -37.08 -16.35
CA PRO A 787 4.20 -37.65 -17.67
C PRO A 787 4.58 -39.11 -17.74
N GLN A 788 3.70 -39.91 -18.29
CA GLN A 788 3.86 -41.37 -18.40
C GLN A 788 4.50 -41.79 -19.74
N THR A 789 4.31 -41.02 -20.81
CA THR A 789 4.86 -41.35 -22.12
C THR A 789 6.18 -40.64 -22.42
N LEU A 790 6.99 -41.23 -23.29
CA LEU A 790 8.23 -40.65 -23.76
C LEU A 790 7.97 -39.33 -24.54
N ALA A 791 6.88 -39.32 -25.32
CA ALA A 791 6.46 -38.13 -26.06
C ALA A 791 6.15 -36.94 -25.16
N ASP A 792 5.42 -37.16 -24.06
CA ASP A 792 5.11 -36.12 -23.06
C ASP A 792 6.38 -35.59 -22.37
N ARG A 793 7.34 -36.47 -22.08
CA ARG A 793 8.62 -36.10 -21.49
C ARG A 793 9.46 -35.25 -22.45
N HIS A 794 9.43 -35.55 -23.77
CA HIS A 794 10.09 -34.76 -24.80
C HIS A 794 9.43 -33.37 -24.95
N ALA A 795 8.10 -33.31 -24.98
CA ALA A 795 7.37 -32.04 -25.01
C ALA A 795 7.70 -31.18 -23.77
N LEU A 796 7.73 -31.80 -22.59
CA LEU A 796 8.10 -31.15 -21.35
C LEU A 796 9.56 -30.65 -21.39
N LEU A 797 10.50 -31.43 -21.92
CA LEU A 797 11.90 -31.01 -22.07
C LEU A 797 12.02 -29.83 -23.04
N GLY A 798 11.16 -29.77 -24.09
CA GLY A 798 11.03 -28.64 -24.98
C GLY A 798 10.39 -27.40 -24.33
N GLY A 799 9.66 -27.57 -23.22
CA GLY A 799 9.00 -26.49 -22.50
C GLY A 799 7.73 -25.96 -23.19
N GLN A 800 7.22 -26.60 -24.24
CA GLN A 800 6.10 -26.14 -25.06
C GLN A 800 5.02 -27.22 -25.20
N ASP A 801 3.77 -26.83 -25.01
CA ASP A 801 2.60 -27.65 -25.38
C ASP A 801 2.17 -27.30 -26.82
N LEU A 802 2.65 -28.06 -27.77
CA LEU A 802 2.34 -27.83 -29.19
C LEU A 802 0.86 -28.01 -29.51
N THR A 803 0.07 -28.58 -28.60
CA THR A 803 -1.37 -28.79 -28.78
C THR A 803 -2.19 -27.63 -28.26
N ARG A 804 -1.60 -26.72 -27.48
CA ARG A 804 -2.27 -25.55 -26.89
C ARG A 804 -1.46 -24.28 -27.15
N PRO A 805 -1.98 -23.32 -27.88
CA PRO A 805 -1.28 -22.08 -28.12
C PRO A 805 -1.10 -21.27 -26.82
N SER A 806 0.02 -20.57 -26.70
CA SER A 806 0.30 -19.68 -25.56
C SER A 806 -0.76 -18.56 -25.51
N VAL A 807 -1.34 -18.34 -24.33
CA VAL A 807 -2.33 -17.26 -24.11
C VAL A 807 -1.72 -15.87 -24.02
N GLY A 808 -0.39 -15.79 -23.94
CA GLY A 808 0.34 -14.53 -23.75
C GLY A 808 0.27 -14.00 -22.31
N LYS A 809 0.70 -12.74 -22.11
CA LYS A 809 0.64 -12.05 -20.81
C LYS A 809 -0.80 -12.01 -20.29
N ILE A 810 -1.00 -12.38 -19.02
CA ILE A 810 -2.33 -12.40 -18.41
C ILE A 810 -2.83 -10.97 -18.19
N VAL A 811 -3.99 -10.66 -18.74
CA VAL A 811 -4.73 -9.40 -18.55
C VAL A 811 -5.84 -9.60 -17.53
N CYS A 812 -6.67 -10.63 -17.69
CA CYS A 812 -7.70 -10.96 -16.72
C CYS A 812 -7.25 -12.06 -15.75
N SER A 813 -6.80 -11.67 -14.55
CA SER A 813 -6.34 -12.62 -13.51
C SER A 813 -7.48 -13.50 -12.96
N CYS A 814 -8.74 -13.06 -13.01
CA CYS A 814 -9.89 -13.84 -12.53
C CYS A 814 -10.14 -15.11 -13.34
N TYR A 815 -9.92 -15.06 -14.64
CA TYR A 815 -10.18 -16.16 -15.57
C TYR A 815 -8.92 -16.60 -16.34
N SER A 816 -7.75 -16.08 -15.94
CA SER A 816 -6.45 -16.36 -16.59
C SER A 816 -6.49 -16.15 -18.11
N VAL A 817 -7.13 -15.06 -18.56
CA VAL A 817 -7.22 -14.69 -19.97
C VAL A 817 -6.05 -13.79 -20.36
N GLY A 818 -5.28 -14.24 -21.33
CA GLY A 818 -4.08 -13.54 -21.79
C GLY A 818 -4.30 -12.62 -22.97
N GLU A 819 -3.33 -11.74 -23.20
CA GLU A 819 -3.33 -10.73 -24.25
C GLU A 819 -3.50 -11.33 -25.64
N LYS A 820 -2.80 -12.44 -25.96
CA LYS A 820 -2.92 -13.10 -27.26
C LYS A 820 -4.33 -13.61 -27.51
N THR A 821 -4.97 -14.23 -26.50
CA THR A 821 -6.35 -14.71 -26.58
C THR A 821 -7.33 -13.55 -26.82
N ILE A 822 -7.12 -12.41 -26.15
CA ILE A 822 -7.96 -11.22 -26.31
C ILE A 822 -7.78 -10.63 -27.70
N THR A 823 -6.53 -10.48 -28.16
CA THR A 823 -6.21 -9.96 -29.48
C THR A 823 -6.81 -10.84 -30.60
N GLU A 824 -6.74 -12.16 -30.45
CA GLU A 824 -7.40 -13.09 -31.38
C GLU A 824 -8.92 -12.92 -31.38
N ALA A 825 -9.56 -12.70 -30.25
CA ALA A 825 -11.00 -12.44 -30.19
C ALA A 825 -11.35 -11.11 -30.87
N ILE A 826 -10.51 -10.09 -30.75
CA ILE A 826 -10.69 -8.81 -31.46
C ILE A 826 -10.46 -8.96 -32.96
N GLU A 827 -9.31 -9.49 -33.39
CA GLU A 827 -8.88 -9.49 -34.79
C GLU A 827 -9.58 -10.58 -35.66
N LYS A 828 -9.80 -11.79 -35.07
CA LYS A 828 -10.34 -12.93 -35.82
C LYS A 828 -11.83 -13.16 -35.60
N GLN A 829 -12.38 -12.75 -34.43
CA GLN A 829 -13.77 -13.02 -34.09
C GLN A 829 -14.61 -11.73 -34.07
N GLY A 830 -13.99 -10.57 -34.32
CA GLY A 830 -14.66 -9.29 -34.51
C GLY A 830 -15.21 -8.64 -33.24
N CYS A 831 -14.70 -9.01 -32.06
CA CYS A 831 -15.08 -8.34 -30.81
C CYS A 831 -14.65 -6.87 -30.84
N SER A 832 -15.59 -5.94 -30.69
CA SER A 832 -15.39 -4.48 -30.73
C SER A 832 -15.66 -3.78 -29.38
N THR A 833 -16.21 -4.51 -28.41
CA THR A 833 -16.58 -3.97 -27.11
C THR A 833 -16.09 -4.85 -25.95
N THR A 834 -15.93 -4.24 -24.78
CA THR A 834 -15.59 -4.99 -23.54
C THR A 834 -16.68 -6.00 -23.17
N ASP A 835 -17.95 -5.72 -23.48
CA ASP A 835 -19.07 -6.61 -23.19
C ASP A 835 -19.07 -7.84 -24.08
N GLU A 836 -18.66 -7.72 -25.35
CA GLU A 836 -18.48 -8.85 -26.27
C GLU A 836 -17.31 -9.73 -25.81
N LEU A 837 -16.18 -9.13 -25.44
CA LEU A 837 -15.06 -9.82 -24.83
C LEU A 837 -15.48 -10.53 -23.53
N GLY A 838 -16.31 -9.87 -22.71
CA GLY A 838 -16.86 -10.43 -21.48
C GLY A 838 -17.75 -11.65 -21.71
N ARG A 839 -18.65 -11.59 -22.70
CA ARG A 839 -19.52 -12.72 -23.09
C ARG A 839 -18.73 -13.91 -23.61
N MET A 840 -17.69 -13.65 -24.40
CA MET A 840 -16.89 -14.69 -25.05
C MET A 840 -15.84 -15.30 -24.12
N LEU A 841 -15.06 -14.47 -23.43
CA LEU A 841 -13.87 -14.86 -22.66
C LEU A 841 -14.07 -14.75 -21.16
N LYS A 842 -15.22 -14.26 -20.68
CA LYS A 842 -15.53 -13.93 -19.29
C LYS A 842 -14.62 -12.82 -18.68
N CYS A 843 -13.67 -12.23 -19.44
CA CYS A 843 -12.83 -11.17 -18.96
C CYS A 843 -13.65 -9.90 -18.66
N GLY A 844 -13.33 -9.19 -17.58
CA GLY A 844 -14.09 -8.01 -17.14
C GLY A 844 -15.36 -8.31 -16.33
N THR A 845 -15.88 -9.53 -16.34
CA THR A 845 -17.21 -9.87 -15.78
C THR A 845 -17.23 -10.20 -14.29
N ASN A 846 -16.09 -10.42 -13.63
CA ASN A 846 -16.02 -10.72 -12.21
C ASN A 846 -15.64 -9.46 -11.41
N CYS A 847 -14.36 -9.16 -11.27
CA CYS A 847 -13.88 -8.04 -10.45
C CYS A 847 -13.75 -6.71 -11.23
N GLY A 848 -13.88 -6.72 -12.55
CA GLY A 848 -13.78 -5.53 -13.44
C GLY A 848 -12.39 -4.87 -13.48
N SER A 849 -11.40 -5.35 -12.73
CA SER A 849 -10.09 -4.69 -12.63
C SER A 849 -9.29 -4.64 -13.94
N CYS A 850 -9.59 -5.51 -14.90
CA CYS A 850 -8.95 -5.56 -16.22
C CYS A 850 -9.65 -4.69 -17.28
N LEU A 851 -10.79 -4.07 -16.98
CA LEU A 851 -11.54 -3.29 -17.98
C LEU A 851 -10.72 -2.18 -18.65
N PRO A 852 -9.87 -1.40 -17.95
CA PRO A 852 -9.03 -0.40 -18.60
C PRO A 852 -8.05 -1.01 -19.61
N GLU A 853 -7.44 -2.15 -19.30
CA GLU A 853 -6.53 -2.83 -20.22
C GLU A 853 -7.27 -3.42 -21.44
N LEU A 854 -8.48 -3.97 -21.23
CA LEU A 854 -9.32 -4.46 -22.34
C LEU A 854 -9.67 -3.33 -23.31
N LYS A 855 -10.06 -2.16 -22.82
CA LYS A 855 -10.33 -0.97 -23.66
C LYS A 855 -9.08 -0.50 -24.41
N ALA A 856 -7.91 -0.52 -23.75
CA ALA A 856 -6.64 -0.17 -24.39
C ALA A 856 -6.31 -1.11 -25.57
N LEU A 857 -6.55 -2.42 -25.43
CA LEU A 857 -6.35 -3.40 -26.50
C LEU A 857 -7.32 -3.19 -27.66
N LEU A 858 -8.60 -2.92 -27.38
CA LEU A 858 -9.60 -2.57 -28.40
C LEU A 858 -9.19 -1.31 -29.18
N GLY A 859 -8.82 -0.22 -28.49
CA GLY A 859 -8.38 1.01 -29.14
C GLY A 859 -7.04 0.89 -29.90
N CYS A 860 -6.18 -0.06 -29.56
CA CYS A 860 -4.98 -0.38 -30.35
C CYS A 860 -5.34 -1.09 -31.64
N ALA A 861 -6.32 -2.00 -31.61
CA ALA A 861 -6.79 -2.71 -32.79
C ALA A 861 -7.50 -1.77 -33.78
N GLU A 862 -8.34 -0.85 -33.27
CA GLU A 862 -9.00 0.18 -34.13
C GLU A 862 -7.97 1.08 -34.83
N ARG A 863 -6.93 1.54 -34.13
CA ARG A 863 -5.85 2.35 -34.71
C ARG A 863 -5.06 1.58 -35.75
N LYS A 864 -4.81 0.29 -35.60
CA LYS A 864 -4.16 -0.55 -36.60
C LYS A 864 -5.06 -0.71 -37.84
N ALA A 865 -6.36 -0.89 -37.65
CA ALA A 865 -7.32 -1.01 -38.76
C ALA A 865 -7.51 0.30 -39.55
N MET A 866 -7.26 1.47 -38.95
CA MET A 866 -7.30 2.77 -39.66
C MET A 866 -6.02 3.06 -40.46
N ILE A 867 -4.92 2.37 -40.20
CA ILE A 867 -3.62 2.55 -40.88
C ILE A 867 -3.46 1.58 -42.07
N LEU A 868 -4.20 0.47 -42.10
CA LEU A 868 -4.27 -0.48 -43.19
C LEU A 868 -5.39 -0.09 -44.17
#